data_202156f23fab989937cafc3fda87ab1f
#
_entry.id   202156f23fab989937cafc3fda87ab1f
#
_cell.length_a   1.000
_cell.length_b   1.000
_cell.length_c   1.000
_cell.angle_alpha   90.00
_cell.angle_beta   90.00
_cell.angle_gamma   90.00
#
_symmetry.space_group_name_H-M   'P 1'
#
loop_
_entity.id
_entity.type
_entity.pdbx_description
1 polymer ?
#
loop_
_entity_poly.entity_id
_entity_poly.type
_entity_poly.pdbx_seq_one_letter_code
_entity_poly.pdbx_strand_id
1 'polypeptide(L)'
;MRPWVPTGTPPLQGAPPNAGVMPKHQNLKANINIASLNVNGYAAPASSMSGIEKWSMIYQAMKENKIAVMAIQETHLDDDLIHSIGQCFGKRLDIINSQIPTNPRTSAGVAFVINKNLIEPKEIEKKELIEGHALVIKFKWHENDEIVLINVYAPNNRTRHPEFWEKIDTERRAKGLRRPDMMLGDFNLTEDPIDRAPAHLDDINAIEALRNLRQCLGMKDTWRHAYPNERSFTYRANVNDQNIMSRLDRIYTSDLIANLMFNWKIRQTSVPTDHWMVSTKYAPAQAPYIGKGRWTLQTTKLKNKDLMTKITSRGRQLTKDLQRWENDQRQRDMENPQTLWATFKGDLAKIAKKHCAKTRGKLVNKIRAVEKNMKSIRGNPDIDVNNVIKANEAYLANELKRLESIRTRDKKDDLRAVITNHGEVLEGVWTSINKDRKPRDLLQRLRDPNTNEEGYERDSRRMATLARNYHENLQYEGIPPPTTQRERSLDIKLELLEIPRSQIPSNSVMERTDWSTSHAQVKVALKLSKNGTATGLDGCPYKLWKELDDLHTEAVENRKEGFNILKTLTTIFADIKHHGVDKRSGFAEGWMCPIYKKKDVTDISNYRPIMLLNTDYKLLTKALALQLVEPIHQLIHPDQAGFIPKRSIFNHIRLASTIINYAEAMEEDGVIIALDQEKAYDKIRHDYLWETLETFNIPEEFTKVVKSLYKSAHTKVAINGVLSEPFQVTRGVRQGDPLSCLLFDLAIEPLACKLRNCKDLEGLKIPGIDERLIVNLFADDTTLFLSKNNHFDTVGNLLQTWCKVSGAKFNIEKTEIIPIGTEAHRLNVANTRKINSEDPTPLDNKIKIARDGDAVRSLGAWVGNKVSDLTPWETILDKMRKRLAVWAKSNPTLYGKRLIIQAVIGGYTQFLTKAQGMPPHIEAAINEIIRNFIWENDVHPRIALKHLYKPLNDSGLNLLDIQTRNEAIDLVWLRDYLNLTPSRQMWAKVTDILINAAAPPGT
;
A
#
# COMPACT_ATOMS: atom_id res chain seq x y z
N MET A 1 -49.10 12.00 57.60
CA MET A 1 -48.52 10.92 56.79
C MET A 1 -47.05 11.24 56.58
N ARG A 2 -46.17 10.46 57.15
CA ARG A 2 -44.68 10.71 57.08
C ARG A 2 -44.13 10.21 55.76
N PRO A 3 -43.10 10.85 55.14
CA PRO A 3 -42.46 10.37 53.91
C PRO A 3 -41.58 9.16 54.24
N TRP A 4 -41.67 8.19 53.35
CA TRP A 4 -40.91 6.95 53.37
C TRP A 4 -39.42 7.21 53.02
N VAL A 5 -38.51 6.73 53.88
CA VAL A 5 -37.04 6.74 53.67
C VAL A 5 -36.62 5.32 53.33
N PRO A 6 -35.98 5.07 52.25
CA PRO A 6 -35.45 3.72 51.95
C PRO A 6 -34.20 3.45 52.79
N THR A 7 -34.23 2.36 53.57
CA THR A 7 -33.09 1.79 54.28
C THR A 7 -32.02 1.37 53.33
N GLY A 8 -30.77 1.71 53.65
CA GLY A 8 -29.59 1.49 52.84
C GLY A 8 -29.29 0.04 52.52
N THR A 9 -28.94 -0.20 51.27
CA THR A 9 -28.16 -1.34 50.78
C THR A 9 -26.69 -1.14 51.09
N PRO A 10 -25.92 -2.21 51.40
CA PRO A 10 -24.49 -2.09 51.72
C PRO A 10 -23.70 -1.63 50.47
N PRO A 11 -22.56 -0.95 50.61
CA PRO A 11 -21.78 -0.45 49.50
C PRO A 11 -21.18 -1.66 48.75
N LEU A 12 -21.54 -1.76 47.49
CA LEU A 12 -20.82 -2.59 46.53
C LEU A 12 -19.36 -2.12 46.44
N GLN A 13 -18.46 -2.94 46.90
CA GLN A 13 -17.02 -2.73 46.70
C GLN A 13 -16.72 -2.66 45.21
N GLY A 14 -16.08 -1.57 44.78
CA GLY A 14 -15.58 -1.40 43.43
C GLY A 14 -16.39 -0.44 42.54
N ALA A 15 -16.49 0.83 42.94
CA ALA A 15 -16.82 1.87 41.96
C ALA A 15 -15.70 1.91 40.91
N PRO A 16 -16.02 1.85 39.59
CA PRO A 16 -15.00 1.99 38.57
C PRO A 16 -14.39 3.39 38.66
N PRO A 17 -13.09 3.56 38.44
CA PRO A 17 -12.41 4.84 38.51
C PRO A 17 -13.06 5.81 37.53
N ASN A 18 -13.21 7.05 37.94
CA ASN A 18 -13.78 8.21 37.23
C ASN A 18 -14.00 8.01 35.74
N ALA A 19 -15.24 7.85 35.32
CA ALA A 19 -15.67 7.56 33.94
C ALA A 19 -15.32 8.66 32.90
N GLY A 20 -14.69 9.75 33.33
CA GLY A 20 -14.23 10.84 32.46
C GLY A 20 -12.78 10.74 31.99
N VAL A 21 -11.95 9.89 32.59
CA VAL A 21 -10.52 9.74 32.20
C VAL A 21 -10.29 8.30 31.80
N MET A 22 -10.39 8.06 30.52
CA MET A 22 -10.05 6.77 29.92
C MET A 22 -8.61 6.36 30.22
N PRO A 23 -8.34 5.07 30.44
CA PRO A 23 -6.98 4.54 30.37
C PRO A 23 -6.39 4.92 29.02
N LYS A 24 -5.31 5.68 28.99
CA LYS A 24 -4.60 6.12 27.77
C LYS A 24 -4.32 4.98 26.77
N HIS A 25 -4.36 3.75 27.21
CA HIS A 25 -4.06 2.53 26.43
C HIS A 25 -5.19 2.08 25.48
N GLN A 26 -6.45 2.25 25.79
CA GLN A 26 -7.55 1.78 24.90
C GLN A 26 -7.66 2.59 23.59
N ASN A 27 -7.34 3.87 23.60
CA ASN A 27 -7.32 4.72 22.41
C ASN A 27 -6.26 4.31 21.35
N LEU A 28 -5.36 3.42 21.72
CA LEU A 28 -4.22 3.00 20.90
C LEU A 28 -4.41 1.59 20.31
N LYS A 29 -5.48 0.88 20.68
CA LYS A 29 -5.85 -0.40 20.08
C LYS A 29 -6.56 -0.22 18.73
N ALA A 30 -6.49 -1.23 17.89
CA ALA A 30 -7.31 -1.30 16.69
C ALA A 30 -8.78 -1.19 17.09
N ASN A 31 -9.52 -0.27 16.47
CA ASN A 31 -10.90 0.03 16.83
C ASN A 31 -11.73 0.44 15.62
N ILE A 32 -13.03 0.18 15.69
CA ILE A 32 -14.00 0.70 14.74
C ILE A 32 -14.84 1.79 15.41
N ASN A 33 -15.19 2.82 14.65
CA ASN A 33 -16.11 3.86 15.08
C ASN A 33 -17.47 3.58 14.47
N ILE A 34 -18.49 3.44 15.32
CA ILE A 34 -19.88 3.15 14.96
C ILE A 34 -20.72 4.38 15.31
N ALA A 35 -21.67 4.75 14.45
CA ALA A 35 -22.51 5.91 14.64
C ALA A 35 -23.96 5.66 14.30
N SER A 36 -24.85 6.50 14.82
CA SER A 36 -26.27 6.60 14.46
C SER A 36 -26.62 8.04 14.12
N LEU A 37 -27.47 8.22 13.09
CA LEU A 37 -27.96 9.54 12.67
C LEU A 37 -29.32 9.39 11.96
N ASN A 38 -30.36 10.01 12.49
CA ASN A 38 -31.58 10.24 11.73
C ASN A 38 -31.34 11.36 10.71
N VAL A 39 -31.60 11.07 9.43
CA VAL A 39 -31.27 12.00 8.32
C VAL A 39 -32.47 12.79 7.82
N ASN A 40 -33.68 12.53 8.30
CA ASN A 40 -34.90 13.22 7.89
C ASN A 40 -35.07 13.25 6.35
N GLY A 41 -35.17 12.08 5.73
CA GLY A 41 -35.41 11.86 4.31
C GLY A 41 -34.20 11.95 3.37
N TYR A 42 -34.43 11.54 2.11
CA TYR A 42 -33.41 11.53 1.05
C TYR A 42 -32.94 12.93 0.69
N ALA A 43 -33.86 13.89 0.53
CA ALA A 43 -33.57 15.29 0.22
C ALA A 43 -33.89 16.18 1.42
N ALA A 44 -33.41 17.41 1.41
CA ALA A 44 -33.76 18.37 2.45
C ALA A 44 -35.10 19.06 2.11
N PRO A 45 -36.16 18.93 2.91
CA PRO A 45 -37.51 19.40 2.56
C PRO A 45 -37.63 20.91 2.33
N ALA A 46 -36.75 21.71 2.94
CA ALA A 46 -36.78 23.17 2.91
C ALA A 46 -35.64 23.83 2.10
N SER A 47 -34.89 23.09 1.31
CA SER A 47 -33.77 23.62 0.54
C SER A 47 -33.75 23.11 -0.90
N SER A 48 -33.18 23.88 -1.83
CA SER A 48 -32.91 23.47 -3.21
C SER A 48 -31.83 22.38 -3.32
N MET A 49 -31.45 21.75 -2.22
CA MET A 49 -30.37 20.77 -2.17
C MET A 49 -30.85 19.41 -2.69
N SER A 50 -30.13 18.87 -3.66
CA SER A 50 -30.40 17.52 -4.18
C SER A 50 -30.06 16.44 -3.13
N GLY A 51 -30.73 15.30 -3.23
CA GLY A 51 -30.44 14.13 -2.39
C GLY A 51 -28.97 13.68 -2.49
N ILE A 52 -28.37 13.71 -3.67
CA ILE A 52 -26.95 13.38 -3.88
C ILE A 52 -26.02 14.33 -3.13
N GLU A 53 -26.37 15.62 -3.02
CA GLU A 53 -25.58 16.56 -2.21
C GLU A 53 -25.64 16.23 -0.72
N LYS A 54 -26.79 15.81 -0.21
CA LYS A 54 -26.96 15.35 1.17
C LYS A 54 -26.14 14.10 1.45
N TRP A 55 -26.12 13.13 0.53
CA TRP A 55 -25.27 11.94 0.63
C TRP A 55 -23.77 12.25 0.54
N SER A 56 -23.38 13.28 -0.20
CA SER A 56 -22.01 13.80 -0.16
C SER A 56 -21.61 14.30 1.26
N MET A 57 -22.53 14.95 1.97
CA MET A 57 -22.30 15.40 3.36
C MET A 57 -22.27 14.23 4.35
N ILE A 58 -23.13 13.20 4.18
CA ILE A 58 -23.08 11.95 4.95
C ILE A 58 -21.71 11.28 4.76
N TYR A 59 -21.27 11.10 3.51
CA TYR A 59 -19.94 10.55 3.24
C TYR A 59 -18.83 11.37 3.90
N GLN A 60 -18.89 12.70 3.82
CA GLN A 60 -17.89 13.58 4.42
C GLN A 60 -17.90 13.46 5.96
N ALA A 61 -19.08 13.39 6.60
CA ALA A 61 -19.20 13.17 8.04
C ALA A 61 -18.57 11.82 8.46
N MET A 62 -18.83 10.75 7.72
CA MET A 62 -18.22 9.44 7.95
C MET A 62 -16.69 9.49 7.82
N LYS A 63 -16.18 10.13 6.76
CA LYS A 63 -14.73 10.24 6.49
C LYS A 63 -14.00 11.04 7.57
N GLU A 64 -14.56 12.19 7.99
CA GLU A 64 -13.94 13.07 8.98
C GLU A 64 -13.88 12.45 10.37
N ASN A 65 -14.94 11.77 10.75
CA ASN A 65 -15.04 11.10 12.04
C ASN A 65 -14.51 9.67 12.02
N LYS A 66 -14.00 9.18 10.86
CA LYS A 66 -13.54 7.79 10.67
C LYS A 66 -14.58 6.77 11.10
N ILE A 67 -15.83 7.01 10.71
CA ILE A 67 -16.95 6.10 11.00
C ILE A 67 -16.87 4.92 10.03
N ALA A 68 -16.88 3.73 10.58
CA ALA A 68 -16.82 2.47 9.83
C ALA A 68 -18.23 1.99 9.46
N VAL A 69 -19.16 2.07 10.42
CA VAL A 69 -20.58 1.72 10.25
C VAL A 69 -21.43 2.87 10.76
N MET A 70 -22.34 3.36 9.95
CA MET A 70 -23.34 4.36 10.35
C MET A 70 -24.73 3.78 10.14
N ALA A 71 -25.50 3.70 11.22
CA ALA A 71 -26.94 3.44 11.16
C ALA A 71 -27.64 4.74 10.82
N ILE A 72 -28.49 4.71 9.82
CA ILE A 72 -29.27 5.87 9.36
C ILE A 72 -30.75 5.53 9.46
N GLN A 73 -31.55 6.47 9.95
CA GLN A 73 -32.99 6.39 10.08
C GLN A 73 -33.65 7.45 9.19
N GLU A 74 -34.92 7.25 8.86
CA GLU A 74 -35.71 8.06 7.92
C GLU A 74 -34.99 8.24 6.58
N THR A 75 -34.60 7.12 5.95
CA THR A 75 -33.79 7.18 4.75
C THR A 75 -34.57 7.61 3.52
N HIS A 76 -35.85 7.28 3.46
CA HIS A 76 -36.75 7.50 2.30
C HIS A 76 -36.13 7.03 1.00
N LEU A 77 -35.49 5.85 1.00
CA LEU A 77 -34.80 5.27 -0.15
C LEU A 77 -35.57 4.10 -0.74
N ASP A 78 -35.69 4.12 -2.07
CA ASP A 78 -36.03 2.95 -2.88
C ASP A 78 -34.79 2.43 -3.63
N ASP A 79 -34.94 1.37 -4.42
CA ASP A 79 -33.84 0.73 -5.13
C ASP A 79 -33.21 1.63 -6.20
N ASP A 80 -33.99 2.50 -6.87
CA ASP A 80 -33.50 3.45 -7.86
C ASP A 80 -32.59 4.52 -7.23
N LEU A 81 -33.01 5.04 -6.08
CA LEU A 81 -32.22 6.01 -5.33
C LEU A 81 -30.95 5.38 -4.76
N ILE A 82 -31.02 4.13 -4.27
CA ILE A 82 -29.84 3.38 -3.82
C ILE A 82 -28.88 3.17 -4.98
N HIS A 83 -29.40 2.81 -6.17
CA HIS A 83 -28.59 2.66 -7.38
C HIS A 83 -27.90 3.99 -7.73
N SER A 84 -28.63 5.10 -7.73
CA SER A 84 -28.10 6.45 -8.02
C SER A 84 -27.01 6.87 -7.02
N ILE A 85 -27.22 6.61 -5.72
CA ILE A 85 -26.20 6.84 -4.69
C ILE A 85 -24.99 5.92 -4.92
N GLY A 86 -25.23 4.65 -5.30
CA GLY A 86 -24.21 3.67 -5.62
C GLY A 86 -23.33 4.10 -6.80
N GLN A 87 -23.88 4.73 -7.82
CA GLN A 87 -23.10 5.31 -8.92
C GLN A 87 -22.10 6.36 -8.43
N CYS A 88 -22.51 7.23 -7.49
CA CYS A 88 -21.68 8.31 -6.98
C CYS A 88 -20.68 7.85 -5.89
N PHE A 89 -21.11 7.00 -4.97
CA PHE A 89 -20.37 6.67 -3.76
C PHE A 89 -20.03 5.19 -3.60
N GLY A 90 -20.52 4.29 -4.46
CA GLY A 90 -20.40 2.83 -4.32
C GLY A 90 -18.96 2.29 -4.26
N LYS A 91 -17.96 3.06 -4.70
CA LYS A 91 -16.54 2.73 -4.53
C LYS A 91 -16.03 2.95 -3.09
N ARG A 92 -16.78 3.69 -2.28
CA ARG A 92 -16.38 4.14 -0.94
C ARG A 92 -17.33 3.74 0.15
N LEU A 93 -18.61 3.66 -0.20
CA LEU A 93 -19.70 3.31 0.69
C LEU A 93 -20.43 2.08 0.14
N ASP A 94 -20.95 1.28 1.06
CA ASP A 94 -21.93 0.25 0.80
C ASP A 94 -23.19 0.54 1.61
N ILE A 95 -24.37 0.39 1.00
CA ILE A 95 -25.63 0.77 1.63
C ILE A 95 -26.49 -0.50 1.72
N ILE A 96 -26.84 -0.86 2.94
CA ILE A 96 -27.71 -1.99 3.26
C ILE A 96 -29.01 -1.38 3.79
N ASN A 97 -30.05 -1.35 2.96
CA ASN A 97 -31.32 -0.65 3.24
C ASN A 97 -32.45 -1.62 3.57
N SER A 98 -33.40 -1.14 4.38
CA SER A 98 -34.73 -1.70 4.60
C SER A 98 -35.74 -0.59 4.44
N GLN A 99 -36.72 -0.75 3.55
CA GLN A 99 -37.72 0.23 3.19
C GLN A 99 -39.12 -0.30 3.47
N ILE A 100 -40.11 0.59 3.60
CA ILE A 100 -41.51 0.20 3.61
C ILE A 100 -41.96 -0.03 2.17
N PRO A 101 -42.48 -1.21 1.80
CA PRO A 101 -42.82 -1.54 0.41
C PRO A 101 -43.86 -0.59 -0.21
N THR A 102 -44.83 -0.13 0.58
CA THR A 102 -45.96 0.68 0.07
C THR A 102 -45.57 2.13 -0.28
N ASN A 103 -44.72 2.80 0.51
CA ASN A 103 -44.34 4.19 0.34
C ASN A 103 -42.85 4.45 0.67
N PRO A 104 -41.90 3.88 -0.06
CA PRO A 104 -40.47 3.91 0.30
C PRO A 104 -39.84 5.31 0.27
N ARG A 105 -40.39 6.25 -0.52
CA ARG A 105 -39.84 7.61 -0.69
C ARG A 105 -40.38 8.65 0.31
N THR A 106 -41.41 8.32 1.06
CA THR A 106 -42.09 9.32 1.90
C THR A 106 -42.22 8.96 3.37
N SER A 107 -41.96 7.70 3.75
CA SER A 107 -42.07 7.29 5.13
C SER A 107 -41.00 6.30 5.57
N ALA A 108 -40.54 6.48 6.81
CA ALA A 108 -39.58 5.60 7.51
C ALA A 108 -38.32 5.24 6.68
N GLY A 109 -37.89 3.99 6.75
CA GLY A 109 -36.66 3.52 6.12
C GLY A 109 -35.47 3.57 7.06
N VAL A 110 -34.77 2.43 7.16
CA VAL A 110 -33.53 2.32 7.94
C VAL A 110 -32.43 1.70 7.09
N ALA A 111 -31.22 2.22 7.22
CA ALA A 111 -30.08 1.67 6.50
C ALA A 111 -28.82 1.61 7.36
N PHE A 112 -27.95 0.66 7.03
CA PHE A 112 -26.55 0.74 7.44
C PHE A 112 -25.69 1.20 6.28
N VAL A 113 -24.83 2.17 6.53
CA VAL A 113 -23.84 2.67 5.56
C VAL A 113 -22.46 2.23 6.02
N ILE A 114 -21.79 1.44 5.20
CA ILE A 114 -20.48 0.85 5.47
C ILE A 114 -19.39 1.64 4.76
N ASN A 115 -18.35 2.03 5.47
CA ASN A 115 -17.19 2.68 4.90
C ASN A 115 -16.17 1.65 4.43
N LYS A 116 -16.08 1.42 3.13
CA LYS A 116 -15.18 0.43 2.50
C LYS A 116 -13.68 0.68 2.74
N ASN A 117 -13.30 1.84 3.24
CA ASN A 117 -11.91 2.09 3.68
C ASN A 117 -11.60 1.46 5.05
N LEU A 118 -12.60 1.04 5.80
CA LEU A 118 -12.47 0.61 7.20
C LEU A 118 -13.00 -0.80 7.43
N ILE A 119 -13.98 -1.26 6.64
CA ILE A 119 -14.56 -2.62 6.69
C ILE A 119 -14.74 -3.15 5.26
N GLU A 120 -14.50 -4.45 5.06
CA GLU A 120 -14.80 -5.16 3.81
C GLU A 120 -16.28 -5.60 3.81
N PRO A 121 -17.11 -5.16 2.84
CA PRO A 121 -18.56 -5.46 2.88
C PRO A 121 -18.94 -6.87 2.44
N LYS A 122 -18.03 -7.68 1.88
CA LYS A 122 -18.34 -9.00 1.29
C LYS A 122 -18.84 -10.04 2.30
N GLU A 123 -18.58 -9.84 3.59
CA GLU A 123 -18.91 -10.78 4.67
C GLU A 123 -20.04 -10.26 5.56
N ILE A 124 -20.88 -9.33 5.07
CA ILE A 124 -21.97 -8.75 5.84
C ILE A 124 -23.27 -9.47 5.51
N GLU A 125 -23.86 -10.13 6.50
CA GLU A 125 -25.20 -10.71 6.44
C GLU A 125 -26.25 -9.67 6.83
N LYS A 126 -27.35 -9.58 6.05
CA LYS A 126 -28.51 -8.70 6.29
C LYS A 126 -29.71 -9.55 6.73
N LYS A 127 -30.45 -9.10 7.77
CA LYS A 127 -31.76 -9.61 8.14
C LYS A 127 -32.69 -8.47 8.53
N GLU A 128 -33.85 -8.40 7.94
CA GLU A 128 -34.90 -7.44 8.31
C GLU A 128 -35.78 -8.04 9.41
N LEU A 129 -36.00 -7.33 10.50
CA LEU A 129 -36.93 -7.71 11.57
C LEU A 129 -38.29 -7.06 11.34
N ILE A 130 -38.31 -5.77 11.05
CA ILE A 130 -39.51 -4.99 10.72
C ILE A 130 -39.17 -4.11 9.53
N GLU A 131 -39.86 -4.27 8.42
CA GLU A 131 -39.65 -3.53 7.19
C GLU A 131 -39.67 -2.02 7.43
N GLY A 132 -38.61 -1.31 6.99
CA GLY A 132 -38.45 0.12 7.14
C GLY A 132 -38.20 0.62 8.58
N HIS A 133 -38.26 -0.26 9.60
CA HIS A 133 -38.14 0.15 11.01
C HIS A 133 -37.04 -0.56 11.81
N ALA A 134 -36.74 -1.84 11.52
CA ALA A 134 -35.71 -2.59 12.26
C ALA A 134 -34.91 -3.50 11.34
N LEU A 135 -33.61 -3.22 11.21
CA LEU A 135 -32.67 -3.90 10.34
C LEU A 135 -31.51 -4.43 11.14
N VAL A 136 -31.12 -5.69 10.91
CA VAL A 136 -29.96 -6.35 11.51
C VAL A 136 -28.88 -6.52 10.47
N ILE A 137 -27.64 -6.24 10.85
CA ILE A 137 -26.44 -6.67 10.14
C ILE A 137 -25.55 -7.48 11.05
N LYS A 138 -24.91 -8.49 10.46
CA LYS A 138 -23.91 -9.33 11.10
C LYS A 138 -22.66 -9.34 10.24
N PHE A 139 -21.51 -9.08 10.83
CA PHE A 139 -20.23 -9.08 10.11
C PHE A 139 -19.07 -9.44 11.02
N LYS A 140 -18.02 -10.00 10.42
CA LYS A 140 -16.78 -10.27 11.13
C LYS A 140 -15.89 -9.03 11.12
N TRP A 141 -15.34 -8.70 12.29
CA TRP A 141 -14.34 -7.67 12.44
C TRP A 141 -13.29 -8.16 13.43
N HIS A 142 -12.04 -8.18 13.03
CA HIS A 142 -10.92 -8.66 13.84
C HIS A 142 -10.94 -10.19 14.09
N GLU A 143 -10.32 -10.95 13.19
CA GLU A 143 -10.25 -12.44 13.22
C GLU A 143 -11.64 -13.09 13.15
N ASN A 144 -12.08 -13.67 14.26
CA ASN A 144 -13.36 -14.39 14.34
C ASN A 144 -14.41 -13.64 15.16
N ASP A 145 -14.15 -12.41 15.61
CA ASP A 145 -15.10 -11.64 16.39
C ASP A 145 -16.27 -11.18 15.49
N GLU A 146 -17.39 -11.83 15.66
CA GLU A 146 -18.63 -11.52 14.94
C GLU A 146 -19.43 -10.47 15.70
N ILE A 147 -19.74 -9.35 15.03
CA ILE A 147 -20.53 -8.25 15.57
C ILE A 147 -21.92 -8.27 14.97
N VAL A 148 -22.95 -8.20 15.82
CA VAL A 148 -24.36 -8.08 15.43
C VAL A 148 -24.89 -6.73 15.86
N LEU A 149 -25.34 -5.92 14.90
CA LEU A 149 -25.93 -4.59 15.12
C LEU A 149 -27.38 -4.58 14.69
N ILE A 150 -28.25 -3.94 15.49
CA ILE A 150 -29.63 -3.62 15.10
C ILE A 150 -29.77 -2.12 14.92
N ASN A 151 -30.24 -1.67 13.76
CA ASN A 151 -30.66 -0.30 13.50
C ASN A 151 -32.17 -0.19 13.68
N VAL A 152 -32.62 0.76 14.51
CA VAL A 152 -34.02 0.91 14.89
C VAL A 152 -34.51 2.34 14.58
N TYR A 153 -35.69 2.45 14.00
CA TYR A 153 -36.50 3.65 13.93
C TYR A 153 -37.85 3.38 14.54
N ALA A 154 -38.04 3.84 15.78
CA ALA A 154 -39.29 3.60 16.51
C ALA A 154 -40.41 4.49 15.98
N PRO A 155 -41.69 4.02 16.01
CA PRO A 155 -42.83 4.82 15.58
C PRO A 155 -42.92 6.16 16.33
N ASN A 156 -43.35 7.23 15.64
CA ASN A 156 -43.59 8.53 16.29
C ASN A 156 -44.73 8.47 17.29
N ASN A 157 -45.76 7.64 17.05
CA ASN A 157 -46.86 7.43 18.00
C ASN A 157 -46.45 6.43 19.09
N ARG A 158 -46.31 6.93 20.32
CA ARG A 158 -45.83 6.17 21.48
C ARG A 158 -46.79 5.05 21.91
N THR A 159 -48.07 5.13 21.59
CA THR A 159 -49.03 4.05 21.88
C THR A 159 -48.71 2.76 21.14
N ARG A 160 -47.93 2.82 20.04
CA ARG A 160 -47.47 1.66 19.28
C ARG A 160 -46.14 1.09 19.78
N HIS A 161 -45.49 1.72 20.74
CA HIS A 161 -44.18 1.26 21.22
C HIS A 161 -44.23 -0.12 21.88
N PRO A 162 -45.20 -0.49 22.75
CA PRO A 162 -45.20 -1.81 23.36
C PRO A 162 -45.23 -2.94 22.31
N GLU A 163 -46.12 -2.88 21.35
CA GLU A 163 -46.19 -3.83 20.24
C GLU A 163 -44.90 -3.87 19.38
N PHE A 164 -44.34 -2.67 19.13
CA PHE A 164 -43.11 -2.56 18.31
C PHE A 164 -41.92 -3.22 18.97
N TRP A 165 -41.71 -2.98 20.28
CA TRP A 165 -40.56 -3.56 20.99
C TRP A 165 -40.70 -5.06 21.20
N GLU A 166 -41.91 -5.59 21.45
CA GLU A 166 -42.17 -7.01 21.52
C GLU A 166 -41.95 -7.72 20.18
N LYS A 167 -42.39 -7.10 19.10
CA LYS A 167 -42.20 -7.63 17.73
C LYS A 167 -40.72 -7.75 17.37
N ILE A 168 -39.85 -6.84 17.80
CA ILE A 168 -38.39 -6.94 17.54
C ILE A 168 -37.81 -8.24 18.12
N ASP A 169 -38.12 -8.58 19.39
CA ASP A 169 -37.59 -9.80 19.99
C ASP A 169 -38.21 -11.08 19.43
N THR A 170 -39.51 -11.05 19.14
CA THR A 170 -40.24 -12.14 18.51
C THR A 170 -39.64 -12.48 17.12
N GLU A 171 -39.49 -11.48 16.24
CA GLU A 171 -38.90 -11.68 14.92
C GLU A 171 -37.43 -12.09 14.99
N ARG A 172 -36.66 -11.54 15.94
CA ARG A 172 -35.27 -11.94 16.17
C ARG A 172 -35.20 -13.46 16.50
N ARG A 173 -36.03 -13.93 17.42
CA ARG A 173 -36.09 -15.35 17.81
C ARG A 173 -36.57 -16.23 16.66
N ALA A 174 -37.62 -15.82 15.95
CA ALA A 174 -38.18 -16.55 14.81
C ALA A 174 -37.13 -16.76 13.70
N LYS A 175 -36.25 -15.76 13.50
CA LYS A 175 -35.16 -15.81 12.51
C LYS A 175 -33.85 -16.44 13.04
N GLY A 176 -33.88 -17.00 14.24
CA GLY A 176 -32.70 -17.68 14.84
C GLY A 176 -31.50 -16.78 15.12
N LEU A 177 -31.69 -15.46 15.28
CA LEU A 177 -30.61 -14.53 15.50
C LEU A 177 -30.20 -14.52 16.98
N ARG A 178 -28.87 -14.56 17.22
CA ARG A 178 -28.33 -14.37 18.56
C ARG A 178 -28.67 -12.97 19.10
N ARG A 179 -28.49 -12.77 20.42
CA ARG A 179 -28.62 -11.44 21.01
C ARG A 179 -27.63 -10.47 20.35
N PRO A 180 -28.07 -9.25 20.01
CA PRO A 180 -27.21 -8.29 19.36
C PRO A 180 -26.18 -7.72 20.34
N ASP A 181 -25.04 -7.30 19.78
CA ASP A 181 -23.99 -6.61 20.55
C ASP A 181 -24.35 -5.15 20.78
N MET A 182 -25.01 -4.52 19.79
CA MET A 182 -25.46 -3.13 19.89
C MET A 182 -26.83 -2.96 19.24
N MET A 183 -27.66 -2.14 19.85
CA MET A 183 -28.92 -1.65 19.28
C MET A 183 -28.82 -0.12 19.23
N LEU A 184 -28.93 0.46 18.04
CA LEU A 184 -28.69 1.88 17.79
C LEU A 184 -29.77 2.43 16.86
N GLY A 185 -30.08 3.70 17.01
CA GLY A 185 -31.10 4.34 16.20
C GLY A 185 -31.81 5.49 16.90
N ASP A 186 -32.92 5.87 16.31
CA ASP A 186 -33.87 6.81 16.85
C ASP A 186 -35.02 6.06 17.56
N PHE A 187 -35.08 6.22 18.88
CA PHE A 187 -36.04 5.53 19.73
C PHE A 187 -37.35 6.29 19.93
N ASN A 188 -37.45 7.55 19.47
CA ASN A 188 -38.62 8.44 19.60
C ASN A 188 -39.20 8.50 21.01
N LEU A 189 -38.37 8.24 22.03
CA LEU A 189 -38.73 8.10 23.43
C LEU A 189 -37.55 8.50 24.32
N THR A 190 -37.81 9.14 25.47
CA THR A 190 -36.80 9.36 26.51
C THR A 190 -37.13 8.49 27.73
N GLU A 191 -36.15 7.83 28.34
CA GLU A 191 -36.33 6.95 29.50
C GLU A 191 -36.25 7.72 30.86
N ASP A 192 -35.46 8.79 30.85
CA ASP A 192 -35.21 9.61 32.03
C ASP A 192 -35.54 11.07 31.78
N PRO A 193 -36.08 11.82 32.76
CA PRO A 193 -36.37 13.27 32.62
C PRO A 193 -35.15 14.12 32.28
N ILE A 194 -33.92 13.70 32.70
CA ILE A 194 -32.68 14.41 32.43
C ILE A 194 -32.35 14.41 30.92
N ASP A 195 -32.92 13.49 30.13
CA ASP A 195 -32.74 13.38 28.70
C ASP A 195 -33.62 14.33 27.87
N ARG A 196 -34.36 15.20 28.56
CA ARG A 196 -35.25 16.19 27.95
C ARG A 196 -35.15 17.58 28.59
N ALA A 197 -35.36 18.62 27.81
CA ALA A 197 -35.48 19.98 28.29
C ALA A 197 -36.66 20.67 27.56
N PRO A 198 -37.74 21.11 28.26
CA PRO A 198 -37.95 20.97 29.70
C PRO A 198 -38.11 19.51 30.14
N ALA A 199 -37.61 19.22 31.36
CA ALA A 199 -37.60 17.86 31.89
C ALA A 199 -39.02 17.34 32.17
N HIS A 200 -39.42 16.22 31.58
CA HIS A 200 -40.63 15.47 31.86
C HIS A 200 -40.46 14.00 31.46
N LEU A 201 -41.29 13.14 32.03
CA LEU A 201 -41.35 11.71 31.63
C LEU A 201 -42.21 11.55 30.40
N ASP A 202 -41.80 10.64 29.53
CA ASP A 202 -42.62 10.14 28.42
C ASP A 202 -43.65 9.08 28.92
N ASP A 203 -44.44 8.49 28.02
CA ASP A 203 -45.42 7.46 28.35
C ASP A 203 -44.77 6.28 29.08
N ILE A 204 -45.31 5.91 30.24
CA ILE A 204 -44.75 4.89 31.13
C ILE A 204 -44.76 3.53 30.48
N ASN A 205 -45.83 3.18 29.76
CA ASN A 205 -45.98 1.89 29.12
C ASN A 205 -44.93 1.73 27.99
N ALA A 206 -44.68 2.82 27.26
CA ALA A 206 -43.64 2.81 26.22
C ALA A 206 -42.24 2.69 26.83
N ILE A 207 -41.97 3.35 27.96
CA ILE A 207 -40.69 3.27 28.69
C ILE A 207 -40.45 1.82 29.19
N GLU A 208 -41.50 1.22 29.83
CA GLU A 208 -41.42 -0.14 30.38
C GLU A 208 -41.24 -1.18 29.29
N ALA A 209 -41.91 -1.05 28.16
CA ALA A 209 -41.75 -1.96 27.04
C ALA A 209 -40.32 -1.93 26.46
N LEU A 210 -39.73 -0.74 26.29
CA LEU A 210 -38.35 -0.62 25.86
C LEU A 210 -37.38 -1.19 26.91
N ARG A 211 -37.65 -0.95 28.19
CA ARG A 211 -36.83 -1.49 29.30
C ARG A 211 -36.87 -3.02 29.32
N ASN A 212 -38.06 -3.62 29.11
CA ASN A 212 -38.23 -5.07 29.04
C ASN A 212 -37.47 -5.66 27.88
N LEU A 213 -37.55 -5.05 26.68
CA LEU A 213 -36.74 -5.48 25.53
C LEU A 213 -35.21 -5.41 25.84
N ARG A 214 -34.75 -4.32 26.44
CA ARG A 214 -33.34 -4.18 26.79
C ARG A 214 -32.87 -5.25 27.80
N GLN A 215 -33.70 -5.54 28.82
CA GLN A 215 -33.42 -6.60 29.78
C GLN A 215 -33.36 -7.99 29.11
N CYS A 216 -34.33 -8.27 28.23
CA CYS A 216 -34.37 -9.52 27.46
C CYS A 216 -33.12 -9.71 26.60
N LEU A 217 -32.63 -8.61 25.97
CA LEU A 217 -31.45 -8.61 25.12
C LEU A 217 -30.13 -8.48 25.91
N GLY A 218 -30.18 -8.23 27.23
CA GLY A 218 -28.98 -7.99 28.06
C GLY A 218 -28.25 -6.70 27.72
N MET A 219 -29.02 -5.61 27.47
CA MET A 219 -28.48 -4.33 27.01
C MET A 219 -28.66 -3.21 28.02
N LYS A 220 -27.68 -2.29 27.98
CA LYS A 220 -27.71 -1.07 28.82
C LYS A 220 -27.36 0.19 28.02
N ASP A 221 -27.83 1.34 28.50
CA ASP A 221 -27.40 2.66 28.00
C ASP A 221 -25.99 2.96 28.55
N THR A 222 -25.00 2.48 27.83
CA THR A 222 -23.59 2.62 28.25
C THR A 222 -23.14 4.07 28.25
N TRP A 223 -23.74 4.95 27.40
CA TRP A 223 -23.44 6.37 27.46
C TRP A 223 -23.97 7.00 28.75
N ARG A 224 -25.21 6.74 29.12
CA ARG A 224 -25.78 7.25 30.37
C ARG A 224 -25.05 6.71 31.61
N HIS A 225 -24.66 5.44 31.56
CA HIS A 225 -23.83 4.85 32.61
C HIS A 225 -22.45 5.53 32.75
N ALA A 226 -21.81 5.89 31.61
CA ALA A 226 -20.53 6.60 31.60
C ALA A 226 -20.67 8.10 32.00
N TYR A 227 -21.82 8.70 31.74
CA TYR A 227 -22.10 10.11 31.98
C TYR A 227 -23.44 10.28 32.71
N PRO A 228 -23.59 9.85 34.01
CA PRO A 228 -24.86 9.74 34.70
C PRO A 228 -25.61 11.08 34.81
N ASN A 229 -24.90 12.19 34.98
CA ASN A 229 -25.44 13.50 35.19
C ASN A 229 -25.30 14.46 34.01
N GLU A 230 -24.80 14.00 32.86
CA GLU A 230 -24.58 14.85 31.69
C GLU A 230 -25.87 15.05 30.90
N ARG A 231 -26.26 16.31 30.69
CA ARG A 231 -27.36 16.68 29.79
C ARG A 231 -26.83 16.88 28.38
N SER A 232 -27.23 16.02 27.47
CA SER A 232 -26.83 16.11 26.08
C SER A 232 -27.97 15.63 25.19
N PHE A 233 -28.35 16.42 24.22
CA PHE A 233 -29.54 16.25 23.42
C PHE A 233 -29.18 15.91 21.98
N THR A 234 -29.98 15.07 21.33
CA THR A 234 -29.75 14.62 19.94
C THR A 234 -30.78 15.17 18.95
N TYR A 235 -31.94 15.62 19.49
CA TYR A 235 -33.06 16.16 18.71
C TYR A 235 -33.46 17.54 19.23
N ARG A 236 -33.95 18.42 18.33
CA ARG A 236 -34.49 19.74 18.62
C ARG A 236 -35.74 20.05 17.83
N ALA A 237 -36.73 20.54 18.46
CA ALA A 237 -37.93 21.10 17.84
C ALA A 237 -38.24 22.46 18.43
N ASN A 238 -38.83 23.35 17.64
CA ASN A 238 -39.48 24.56 18.11
C ASN A 238 -40.98 24.35 17.96
N VAL A 239 -41.65 24.20 19.08
CA VAL A 239 -43.10 24.00 19.15
C VAL A 239 -43.70 25.16 19.97
N ASN A 240 -44.58 25.97 19.38
CA ASN A 240 -45.20 27.12 20.01
C ASN A 240 -44.19 28.07 20.71
N ASP A 241 -43.13 28.44 19.98
CA ASP A 241 -42.00 29.24 20.44
C ASP A 241 -41.20 28.69 21.64
N GLN A 242 -41.42 27.45 21.99
CA GLN A 242 -40.63 26.71 22.98
C GLN A 242 -39.61 25.81 22.32
N ASN A 243 -38.32 26.03 22.59
CA ASN A 243 -37.27 25.14 22.20
C ASN A 243 -37.29 23.86 23.05
N ILE A 244 -37.74 22.77 22.45
CA ILE A 244 -37.74 21.44 23.06
C ILE A 244 -36.50 20.71 22.62
N MET A 245 -35.76 20.11 23.56
CA MET A 245 -34.57 19.30 23.28
C MET A 245 -34.72 17.92 23.91
N SER A 246 -34.35 16.89 23.17
CA SER A 246 -34.49 15.50 23.63
C SER A 246 -33.30 14.63 23.16
N ARG A 247 -32.94 13.63 23.95
CA ARG A 247 -31.98 12.60 23.56
C ARG A 247 -32.75 11.36 23.06
N LEU A 248 -33.21 11.44 21.83
CA LEU A 248 -33.97 10.38 21.17
C LEU A 248 -33.06 9.29 20.56
N ASP A 249 -31.92 9.73 20.01
CA ASP A 249 -30.93 8.82 19.37
C ASP A 249 -29.99 8.24 20.42
N ARG A 250 -29.85 6.92 20.44
CA ARG A 250 -29.04 6.19 21.41
C ARG A 250 -28.29 5.03 20.80
N ILE A 251 -27.29 4.53 21.52
CA ILE A 251 -26.58 3.30 21.25
C ILE A 251 -26.57 2.47 22.54
N TYR A 252 -27.43 1.48 22.62
CA TYR A 252 -27.41 0.49 23.69
C TYR A 252 -26.39 -0.59 23.35
N THR A 253 -25.68 -1.11 24.34
CA THR A 253 -24.67 -2.15 24.15
C THR A 253 -24.92 -3.31 25.10
N SER A 254 -24.58 -4.52 24.66
CA SER A 254 -24.63 -5.69 25.55
C SER A 254 -23.60 -5.56 26.69
N ASP A 255 -23.85 -6.21 27.80
CA ASP A 255 -22.94 -6.22 28.95
C ASP A 255 -21.57 -6.79 28.59
N LEU A 256 -21.49 -7.70 27.62
CA LEU A 256 -20.25 -8.34 27.16
C LEU A 256 -19.26 -7.34 26.57
N ILE A 257 -19.77 -6.33 25.83
CA ILE A 257 -18.92 -5.38 25.12
C ILE A 257 -18.90 -3.97 25.76
N ALA A 258 -19.74 -3.71 26.74
CA ALA A 258 -19.90 -2.39 27.34
C ALA A 258 -18.58 -1.77 27.82
N ASN A 259 -17.70 -2.57 28.43
CA ASN A 259 -16.38 -2.13 28.89
C ASN A 259 -15.35 -1.94 27.75
N LEU A 260 -15.67 -2.42 26.54
CA LEU A 260 -14.84 -2.28 25.34
C LEU A 260 -15.24 -1.05 24.50
N MET A 261 -16.30 -0.35 24.92
CA MET A 261 -16.80 0.85 24.27
C MET A 261 -16.18 2.11 24.88
N PHE A 262 -15.79 3.06 24.04
CA PHE A 262 -15.14 4.28 24.48
C PHE A 262 -15.27 5.44 23.51
N ASN A 263 -14.85 6.65 23.93
CA ASN A 263 -14.82 7.87 23.11
C ASN A 263 -16.21 8.25 22.56
N TRP A 264 -17.21 8.17 23.41
CA TRP A 264 -18.57 8.59 23.12
C TRP A 264 -18.65 10.04 22.70
N LYS A 265 -19.45 10.35 21.67
CA LYS A 265 -19.64 11.71 21.16
C LYS A 265 -21.05 11.90 20.65
N ILE A 266 -21.67 12.99 21.04
CA ILE A 266 -22.90 13.52 20.46
C ILE A 266 -22.49 14.80 19.74
N ARG A 267 -22.66 14.85 18.41
CA ARG A 267 -22.16 15.94 17.57
C ARG A 267 -23.15 16.37 16.51
N GLN A 268 -23.19 17.68 16.28
CA GLN A 268 -23.79 18.22 15.07
C GLN A 268 -22.89 17.93 13.87
N THR A 269 -23.51 17.62 12.73
CA THR A 269 -22.84 17.38 11.45
C THR A 269 -23.22 18.46 10.44
N SER A 270 -22.58 18.47 9.29
CA SER A 270 -23.00 19.31 8.16
C SER A 270 -24.22 18.75 7.40
N VAL A 271 -24.69 17.56 7.75
CA VAL A 271 -25.88 16.95 7.13
C VAL A 271 -27.11 17.76 7.56
N PRO A 272 -27.96 18.20 6.60
CA PRO A 272 -29.17 18.96 6.93
C PRO A 272 -30.21 18.04 7.55
N THR A 273 -30.25 18.02 8.86
CA THR A 273 -31.20 17.30 9.72
C THR A 273 -31.36 18.06 11.04
N ASP A 274 -32.45 17.82 11.76
CA ASP A 274 -32.74 18.28 13.11
C ASP A 274 -32.14 17.37 14.18
N HIS A 275 -31.56 16.25 13.79
CA HIS A 275 -30.87 15.31 14.68
C HIS A 275 -29.34 15.48 14.70
N TRP A 276 -28.75 15.09 15.83
CA TRP A 276 -27.32 15.07 16.06
C TRP A 276 -26.79 13.64 16.04
N MET A 277 -25.64 13.44 15.40
CA MET A 277 -24.99 12.15 15.30
C MET A 277 -24.45 11.67 16.66
N VAL A 278 -24.86 10.49 17.08
CA VAL A 278 -24.26 9.74 18.21
C VAL A 278 -23.21 8.79 17.68
N SER A 279 -22.04 8.75 18.30
CA SER A 279 -20.97 7.83 17.89
C SER A 279 -20.15 7.33 19.05
N THR A 280 -19.60 6.12 18.91
CA THR A 280 -18.73 5.47 19.88
C THR A 280 -17.71 4.57 19.18
N LYS A 281 -16.62 4.25 19.87
CA LYS A 281 -15.60 3.34 19.38
C LYS A 281 -15.67 2.01 20.11
N TYR A 282 -15.53 0.93 19.36
CA TYR A 282 -15.40 -0.43 19.85
C TYR A 282 -13.98 -0.96 19.58
N ALA A 283 -13.34 -1.51 20.61
CA ALA A 283 -12.05 -2.20 20.49
C ALA A 283 -12.07 -3.50 21.29
N PRO A 284 -12.04 -4.68 20.61
CA PRO A 284 -11.93 -5.97 21.29
C PRO A 284 -10.75 -6.03 22.26
N ALA A 285 -10.86 -6.87 23.30
CA ALA A 285 -9.80 -7.02 24.28
C ALA A 285 -8.46 -7.47 23.65
N GLN A 286 -8.55 -8.31 22.63
CA GLN A 286 -7.40 -8.89 21.89
C GLN A 286 -6.95 -8.04 20.69
N ALA A 287 -7.58 -6.90 20.43
CA ALA A 287 -7.19 -6.06 19.31
C ALA A 287 -5.74 -5.57 19.43
N PRO A 288 -4.96 -5.61 18.34
CA PRO A 288 -3.56 -5.21 18.35
C PRO A 288 -3.40 -3.72 18.63
N TYR A 289 -2.30 -3.36 19.26
CA TYR A 289 -1.94 -1.96 19.49
C TYR A 289 -1.56 -1.28 18.17
N ILE A 290 -2.08 -0.10 17.92
CA ILE A 290 -1.72 0.71 16.75
C ILE A 290 -0.81 1.85 17.19
N GLY A 291 0.41 1.86 16.68
CA GLY A 291 1.36 2.93 16.87
C GLY A 291 0.94 4.23 16.16
N LYS A 292 1.52 5.32 16.59
CA LYS A 292 1.30 6.65 15.98
C LYS A 292 1.77 6.73 14.53
N GLY A 293 2.50 5.71 14.05
CA GLY A 293 3.22 5.75 12.79
C GLY A 293 4.35 6.79 12.83
N ARG A 294 4.95 7.04 11.67
CA ARG A 294 5.98 8.06 11.57
C ARG A 294 5.43 9.36 10.98
N TRP A 295 6.06 10.46 11.36
CA TRP A 295 5.78 11.74 10.77
C TRP A 295 6.37 11.83 9.35
N THR A 296 5.64 12.46 8.43
CA THR A 296 6.10 12.79 7.08
C THR A 296 5.61 14.17 6.69
N LEU A 297 6.47 14.98 6.10
CA LEU A 297 6.11 16.29 5.57
C LEU A 297 5.22 16.14 4.34
N GLN A 298 3.98 16.62 4.43
CA GLN A 298 3.03 16.57 3.33
C GLN A 298 3.47 17.52 2.21
N THR A 299 3.60 17.02 0.99
CA THR A 299 4.06 17.79 -0.18
C THR A 299 3.17 18.98 -0.51
N THR A 300 1.87 18.91 -0.20
CA THR A 300 0.92 20.02 -0.35
C THR A 300 1.27 21.24 0.52
N LYS A 301 1.97 21.04 1.64
CA LYS A 301 2.40 22.13 2.53
C LYS A 301 3.62 22.90 2.01
N LEU A 302 4.37 22.34 1.08
CA LEU A 302 5.51 23.01 0.45
C LEU A 302 5.09 24.22 -0.41
N LYS A 303 3.83 24.31 -0.82
CA LYS A 303 3.28 25.50 -1.50
C LYS A 303 3.09 26.71 -0.57
N ASN A 304 3.24 26.52 0.75
CA ASN A 304 3.03 27.61 1.72
C ASN A 304 4.32 28.46 1.88
N LYS A 305 4.25 29.71 1.44
CA LYS A 305 5.39 30.65 1.43
C LYS A 305 5.98 30.87 2.84
N ASP A 306 5.15 31.06 3.90
CA ASP A 306 5.63 31.28 5.28
C ASP A 306 6.42 30.05 5.82
N LEU A 307 5.95 28.85 5.52
CA LEU A 307 6.68 27.63 5.89
C LEU A 307 8.03 27.56 5.15
N MET A 308 8.03 27.77 3.84
CA MET A 308 9.25 27.68 3.03
C MET A 308 10.26 28.77 3.39
N THR A 309 9.82 30.00 3.68
CA THR A 309 10.69 31.09 4.19
C THR A 309 11.38 30.69 5.48
N LYS A 310 10.69 30.08 6.44
CA LYS A 310 11.28 29.62 7.70
C LYS A 310 12.29 28.49 7.50
N ILE A 311 11.99 27.54 6.61
CA ILE A 311 12.90 26.44 6.26
C ILE A 311 14.16 27.00 5.56
N THR A 312 14.00 27.89 4.59
CA THR A 312 15.11 28.55 3.87
C THR A 312 15.98 29.38 4.82
N SER A 313 15.38 30.13 5.76
CA SER A 313 16.12 30.88 6.77
C SER A 313 16.96 29.97 7.67
N ARG A 314 16.42 28.81 8.11
CA ARG A 314 17.21 27.82 8.88
C ARG A 314 18.30 27.19 8.02
N GLY A 315 18.03 26.99 6.72
CA GLY A 315 19.04 26.50 5.76
C GLY A 315 20.21 27.49 5.59
N ARG A 316 19.95 28.79 5.48
CA ARG A 316 21.00 29.81 5.46
C ARG A 316 21.85 29.81 6.75
N GLN A 317 21.22 29.59 7.89
CA GLN A 317 21.94 29.42 9.15
C GLN A 317 22.85 28.17 9.11
N LEU A 318 22.38 27.05 8.56
CA LEU A 318 23.22 25.86 8.37
C LEU A 318 24.44 26.15 7.48
N THR A 319 24.26 26.94 6.40
CA THR A 319 25.42 27.35 5.55
C THR A 319 26.47 28.11 6.36
N LYS A 320 26.04 29.02 7.24
CA LYS A 320 26.97 29.74 8.15
C LYS A 320 27.63 28.81 9.18
N ASP A 321 26.88 27.87 9.72
CA ASP A 321 27.39 26.89 10.69
C ASP A 321 28.45 25.97 10.02
N LEU A 322 28.24 25.53 8.78
CA LEU A 322 29.22 24.78 8.00
C LEU A 322 30.49 25.60 7.71
N GLN A 323 30.34 26.85 7.30
CA GLN A 323 31.50 27.75 7.07
C GLN A 323 32.32 27.99 8.34
N ARG A 324 31.65 28.16 9.50
CA ARG A 324 32.36 28.28 10.78
C ARG A 324 33.12 27.02 11.12
N TRP A 325 32.48 25.85 10.90
CA TRP A 325 33.14 24.57 11.15
C TRP A 325 34.40 24.41 10.28
N GLU A 326 34.35 24.80 9.00
CA GLU A 326 35.50 24.77 8.09
C GLU A 326 36.60 25.71 8.54
N ASN A 327 36.26 26.94 9.01
CA ASN A 327 37.26 27.96 9.41
C ASN A 327 37.89 27.70 10.79
N ASP A 328 37.10 27.20 11.76
CA ASP A 328 37.51 27.08 13.16
C ASP A 328 38.28 25.78 13.46
N GLN A 329 38.49 24.89 12.49
CA GLN A 329 39.13 23.56 12.64
C GLN A 329 38.68 22.82 13.90
N ARG A 330 37.38 22.89 14.23
CA ARG A 330 36.77 22.30 15.42
C ARG A 330 37.02 20.81 15.50
N GLN A 331 37.13 20.29 16.72
CA GLN A 331 37.26 18.85 16.95
C GLN A 331 36.03 18.14 16.36
N ARG A 332 36.27 17.27 15.39
CA ARG A 332 35.25 16.50 14.66
C ARG A 332 34.33 15.71 15.58
N ASP A 333 34.85 15.27 16.72
CA ASP A 333 34.08 14.47 17.70
C ASP A 333 32.97 15.27 18.39
N MET A 334 33.10 16.59 18.48
CA MET A 334 32.07 17.46 19.04
C MET A 334 31.00 17.79 17.99
N GLU A 335 31.40 18.29 16.83
CA GLU A 335 30.51 18.73 15.75
C GLU A 335 31.20 18.48 14.41
N ASN A 336 30.41 18.12 13.38
CA ASN A 336 30.88 17.93 12.02
C ASN A 336 29.74 18.18 11.00
N PRO A 337 30.03 18.26 9.69
CA PRO A 337 29.00 18.51 8.69
C PRO A 337 27.81 17.57 8.75
N GLN A 338 28.00 16.28 9.05
CA GLN A 338 26.89 15.30 9.12
C GLN A 338 26.00 15.51 10.34
N THR A 339 26.56 15.85 11.52
CA THR A 339 25.79 16.14 12.72
C THR A 339 25.03 17.48 12.61
N LEU A 340 25.63 18.50 11.97
CA LEU A 340 24.96 19.76 11.62
C LEU A 340 23.77 19.51 10.69
N TRP A 341 23.94 18.65 9.70
CA TRP A 341 22.87 18.24 8.79
C TRP A 341 21.74 17.52 9.52
N ALA A 342 22.06 16.57 10.40
CA ALA A 342 21.06 15.88 11.22
C ALA A 342 20.25 16.86 12.08
N THR A 343 20.92 17.83 12.70
CA THR A 343 20.30 18.90 13.48
C THR A 343 19.36 19.75 12.61
N PHE A 344 19.79 20.15 11.41
CA PHE A 344 18.95 20.87 10.46
C PHE A 344 17.67 20.11 10.12
N LYS A 345 17.77 18.81 9.79
CA LYS A 345 16.58 17.97 9.50
C LYS A 345 15.64 17.88 10.70
N GLY A 346 16.19 17.77 11.91
CA GLY A 346 15.42 17.80 13.16
C GLY A 346 14.65 19.11 13.37
N ASP A 347 15.30 20.25 13.11
CA ASP A 347 14.71 21.58 13.22
C ASP A 347 13.64 21.82 12.15
N LEU A 348 13.90 21.38 10.90
CA LEU A 348 12.94 21.39 9.82
C LEU A 348 11.65 20.66 10.22
N ALA A 349 11.77 19.45 10.80
CA ALA A 349 10.63 18.70 11.28
C ALA A 349 9.87 19.44 12.39
N LYS A 350 10.57 20.11 13.32
CA LYS A 350 9.95 20.94 14.38
C LYS A 350 9.22 22.14 13.78
N ILE A 351 9.86 22.87 12.85
CA ILE A 351 9.26 24.03 12.14
C ILE A 351 7.99 23.60 11.42
N ALA A 352 8.04 22.51 10.65
CA ALA A 352 6.90 22.01 9.91
C ALA A 352 5.75 21.55 10.82
N LYS A 353 6.04 20.84 11.90
CA LYS A 353 5.04 20.41 12.90
C LYS A 353 4.36 21.63 13.55
N LYS A 354 5.14 22.63 13.99
CA LYS A 354 4.64 23.86 14.62
C LYS A 354 3.77 24.67 13.65
N HIS A 355 4.20 24.79 12.38
CA HIS A 355 3.44 25.47 11.33
C HIS A 355 2.12 24.75 11.05
N CYS A 356 2.12 23.43 10.89
CA CYS A 356 0.92 22.64 10.67
C CYS A 356 -0.06 22.70 11.87
N ALA A 357 0.44 22.73 13.10
CA ALA A 357 -0.38 22.90 14.29
C ALA A 357 -1.06 24.25 14.32
N LYS A 358 -0.32 25.35 13.97
CA LYS A 358 -0.85 26.72 13.94
C LYS A 358 -1.92 26.93 12.86
N THR A 359 -1.74 26.36 11.67
CA THR A 359 -2.66 26.51 10.53
C THR A 359 -3.96 25.71 10.67
N ARG A 360 -3.92 24.54 11.34
CA ARG A 360 -5.14 23.77 11.67
C ARG A 360 -6.04 24.45 12.72
N GLY A 361 -5.50 25.47 13.43
CA GLY A 361 -6.01 25.85 14.74
C GLY A 361 -7.21 26.78 14.75
N LYS A 362 -7.34 27.71 13.81
CA LYS A 362 -8.34 28.79 14.00
C LYS A 362 -9.79 28.31 13.98
N LEU A 363 -10.22 27.59 12.93
CA LEU A 363 -11.59 27.08 12.79
C LEU A 363 -11.89 25.95 13.77
N VAL A 364 -10.97 24.99 13.92
CA VAL A 364 -11.11 23.87 14.87
C VAL A 364 -11.15 24.36 16.32
N ASN A 365 -10.37 25.36 16.66
CA ASN A 365 -10.39 25.98 18.01
C ASN A 365 -11.67 26.76 18.26
N LYS A 366 -12.23 27.47 17.25
CA LYS A 366 -13.55 28.08 17.35
C LYS A 366 -14.64 27.04 17.58
N ILE A 367 -14.65 25.95 16.81
CA ILE A 367 -15.60 24.85 16.98
C ILE A 367 -15.51 24.29 18.41
N ARG A 368 -14.30 23.97 18.90
CA ARG A 368 -14.11 23.47 20.27
C ARG A 368 -14.55 24.44 21.37
N ALA A 369 -14.33 25.74 21.15
CA ALA A 369 -14.78 26.75 22.10
C ALA A 369 -16.31 26.80 22.18
N VAL A 370 -16.99 26.74 21.02
CA VAL A 370 -18.45 26.68 20.97
C VAL A 370 -18.98 25.40 21.63
N GLU A 371 -18.40 24.23 21.31
CA GLU A 371 -18.77 22.94 21.94
C GLU A 371 -18.62 23.01 23.48
N LYS A 372 -17.52 23.60 23.97
CA LYS A 372 -17.29 23.75 25.41
C LYS A 372 -18.33 24.65 26.07
N ASN A 373 -18.65 25.81 25.46
CA ASN A 373 -19.66 26.74 25.97
C ASN A 373 -21.05 26.10 25.99
N MET A 374 -21.42 25.38 24.93
CA MET A 374 -22.69 24.64 24.89
C MET A 374 -22.78 23.58 26.00
N LYS A 375 -21.70 22.84 26.28
CA LYS A 375 -21.69 21.90 27.40
C LYS A 375 -21.91 22.57 28.75
N SER A 376 -21.34 23.75 28.95
CA SER A 376 -21.51 24.52 30.16
C SER A 376 -22.97 25.01 30.32
N ILE A 377 -23.58 25.49 29.22
CA ILE A 377 -24.98 25.99 29.25
C ILE A 377 -25.95 24.83 29.49
N ARG A 378 -25.77 23.68 28.87
CA ARG A 378 -26.60 22.46 29.06
C ARG A 378 -26.50 21.91 30.48
N GLY A 379 -25.35 22.09 31.13
CA GLY A 379 -25.17 21.72 32.54
C GLY A 379 -25.80 22.70 33.55
N ASN A 380 -26.35 23.83 33.11
CA ASN A 380 -27.02 24.79 34.01
C ASN A 380 -28.40 24.23 34.43
N PRO A 381 -28.69 24.14 35.74
CA PRO A 381 -30.00 23.69 36.24
C PRO A 381 -31.19 24.49 35.70
N ASP A 382 -31.01 25.79 35.49
CA ASP A 382 -32.07 26.73 35.07
C ASP A 382 -32.44 26.58 33.58
N ILE A 383 -31.81 25.70 32.83
CA ILE A 383 -32.10 25.50 31.39
C ILE A 383 -33.55 25.05 31.14
N ASP A 384 -34.19 24.45 32.12
CA ASP A 384 -35.58 24.00 32.01
C ASP A 384 -36.60 25.13 32.11
N VAL A 385 -36.26 26.24 32.79
CA VAL A 385 -37.19 27.34 33.11
C VAL A 385 -36.78 28.67 32.47
N ASN A 386 -35.48 28.89 32.19
CA ASN A 386 -34.98 30.18 31.73
C ASN A 386 -34.89 30.24 30.20
N ASN A 387 -35.78 31.02 29.58
CA ASN A 387 -35.82 31.16 28.11
C ASN A 387 -34.57 31.86 27.55
N VAL A 388 -33.86 32.71 28.32
CA VAL A 388 -32.60 33.33 27.85
C VAL A 388 -31.49 32.27 27.71
N ILE A 389 -31.42 31.37 28.67
CA ILE A 389 -30.44 30.25 28.63
C ILE A 389 -30.72 29.34 27.43
N LYS A 390 -32.01 29.00 27.19
CA LYS A 390 -32.43 28.22 25.99
C LYS A 390 -32.10 28.95 24.69
N ALA A 391 -32.35 30.27 24.62
CA ALA A 391 -32.01 31.07 23.43
C ALA A 391 -30.50 31.12 23.15
N ASN A 392 -29.68 31.27 24.20
CA ASN A 392 -28.23 31.25 24.08
C ASN A 392 -27.71 29.88 23.59
N GLU A 393 -28.28 28.79 24.08
CA GLU A 393 -27.92 27.44 23.61
C GLU A 393 -28.29 27.24 22.12
N ALA A 394 -29.50 27.71 21.70
CA ALA A 394 -29.93 27.71 20.31
C ALA A 394 -29.01 28.53 19.39
N TYR A 395 -28.59 29.71 19.87
CA TYR A 395 -27.62 30.55 19.15
C TYR A 395 -26.28 29.83 18.93
N LEU A 396 -25.73 29.21 19.99
CA LEU A 396 -24.47 28.47 19.89
C LEU A 396 -24.59 27.24 18.98
N ALA A 397 -25.73 26.55 18.96
CA ALA A 397 -26.01 25.45 18.06
C ALA A 397 -26.01 25.89 16.59
N ASN A 398 -26.66 27.02 16.30
CA ASN A 398 -26.67 27.62 14.97
C ASN A 398 -25.26 28.07 14.54
N GLU A 399 -24.47 28.64 15.44
CA GLU A 399 -23.09 29.02 15.18
C GLU A 399 -22.20 27.76 14.93
N LEU A 400 -22.40 26.69 15.67
CA LEU A 400 -21.73 25.41 15.44
C LEU A 400 -22.06 24.84 14.06
N LYS A 401 -23.34 24.86 13.68
CA LYS A 401 -23.80 24.43 12.34
C LYS A 401 -23.16 25.27 11.23
N ARG A 402 -23.07 26.58 11.42
CA ARG A 402 -22.42 27.51 10.50
C ARG A 402 -20.93 27.22 10.36
N LEU A 403 -20.21 27.00 11.47
CA LEU A 403 -18.76 26.70 11.46
C LEU A 403 -18.45 25.33 10.80
N GLU A 404 -19.27 24.31 11.04
CA GLU A 404 -19.15 22.99 10.39
C GLU A 404 -19.48 23.08 8.89
N SER A 405 -20.44 23.93 8.48
CA SER A 405 -20.73 24.18 7.06
C SER A 405 -19.55 24.85 6.35
N ILE A 406 -18.90 25.85 6.96
CA ILE A 406 -17.68 26.47 6.44
C ILE A 406 -16.58 25.43 6.29
N ARG A 407 -16.35 24.60 7.31
CA ARG A 407 -15.34 23.54 7.29
C ARG A 407 -15.55 22.55 6.14
N THR A 408 -16.80 22.22 5.84
CA THR A 408 -17.16 21.30 4.75
C THR A 408 -17.04 21.97 3.39
N ARG A 409 -17.45 23.24 3.26
CA ARG A 409 -17.37 24.06 2.05
C ARG A 409 -15.93 24.26 1.59
N ASP A 410 -15.04 24.71 2.49
CA ASP A 410 -13.62 24.91 2.18
C ASP A 410 -12.99 23.63 1.60
N LYS A 411 -13.33 22.45 2.13
CA LYS A 411 -12.83 21.18 1.61
C LYS A 411 -13.43 20.77 0.26
N LYS A 412 -14.71 21.09 0.03
CA LYS A 412 -15.41 20.85 -1.24
C LYS A 412 -14.82 21.73 -2.34
N ASP A 413 -14.53 22.98 -2.04
CA ASP A 413 -13.96 23.94 -2.97
C ASP A 413 -12.50 23.60 -3.30
N ASP A 414 -11.69 23.18 -2.32
CA ASP A 414 -10.35 22.63 -2.55
C ASP A 414 -10.38 21.42 -3.50
N LEU A 415 -11.33 20.51 -3.33
CA LEU A 415 -11.46 19.33 -4.18
C LEU A 415 -11.97 19.69 -5.59
N ARG A 416 -12.94 20.60 -5.70
CA ARG A 416 -13.43 21.12 -6.99
C ARG A 416 -12.32 21.82 -7.76
N ALA A 417 -11.55 22.70 -7.12
CA ALA A 417 -10.41 23.36 -7.74
C ALA A 417 -9.37 22.37 -8.29
N VAL A 418 -9.09 21.29 -7.52
CA VAL A 418 -8.19 20.23 -7.98
C VAL A 418 -8.76 19.48 -9.19
N ILE A 419 -10.04 19.13 -9.19
CA ILE A 419 -10.68 18.42 -10.32
C ILE A 419 -10.77 19.32 -11.56
N THR A 420 -11.15 20.59 -11.38
CA THR A 420 -11.28 21.56 -12.50
C THR A 420 -9.92 21.88 -13.12
N ASN A 421 -8.87 22.01 -12.31
CA ASN A 421 -7.53 22.35 -12.80
C ASN A 421 -6.79 21.19 -13.45
N HIS A 422 -7.09 19.95 -13.07
CA HIS A 422 -6.41 18.75 -13.58
C HIS A 422 -7.22 17.97 -14.60
N GLY A 423 -8.53 18.19 -14.69
CA GLY A 423 -9.40 17.49 -15.64
C GLY A 423 -9.33 15.97 -15.56
N GLU A 424 -9.70 15.28 -16.63
CA GLU A 424 -9.50 13.83 -16.80
C GLU A 424 -8.06 13.56 -17.27
N VAL A 425 -7.11 13.52 -16.33
CA VAL A 425 -5.70 13.19 -16.57
C VAL A 425 -5.34 11.97 -15.76
N LEU A 426 -4.56 11.04 -16.32
CA LEU A 426 -4.09 9.83 -15.62
C LEU A 426 -3.10 10.11 -14.47
N GLU A 427 -3.25 11.25 -13.82
CA GLU A 427 -2.49 11.62 -12.64
C GLU A 427 -3.10 11.06 -11.36
N GLY A 428 -2.30 11.11 -10.28
CA GLY A 428 -2.65 10.51 -8.99
C GLY A 428 -4.03 10.89 -8.43
N VAL A 429 -4.58 12.05 -8.77
CA VAL A 429 -5.90 12.50 -8.29
C VAL A 429 -7.01 11.69 -8.95
N TRP A 430 -7.10 11.68 -10.30
CA TRP A 430 -8.15 10.98 -11.02
C TRP A 430 -8.09 9.46 -10.81
N THR A 431 -6.89 8.88 -10.85
CA THR A 431 -6.67 7.47 -10.52
C THR A 431 -7.05 7.14 -9.08
N SER A 432 -6.79 8.04 -8.11
CA SER A 432 -7.14 7.83 -6.70
C SER A 432 -8.66 7.89 -6.45
N ILE A 433 -9.39 8.70 -7.21
CA ILE A 433 -10.86 8.77 -7.15
C ILE A 433 -11.47 7.44 -7.60
N ASN A 434 -10.89 6.83 -8.63
CA ASN A 434 -11.39 5.60 -9.26
C ASN A 434 -10.77 4.31 -8.73
N LYS A 435 -9.88 4.40 -7.73
CA LYS A 435 -9.30 3.23 -7.08
C LYS A 435 -10.28 2.65 -6.06
N ASP A 436 -10.51 1.33 -6.13
CA ASP A 436 -11.23 0.63 -5.07
C ASP A 436 -10.50 0.82 -3.74
N ARG A 437 -11.27 1.13 -2.72
CA ARG A 437 -10.75 1.28 -1.36
C ARG A 437 -10.83 -0.04 -0.63
N LYS A 438 -9.76 -0.37 0.06
CA LYS A 438 -9.70 -1.52 0.97
C LYS A 438 -9.32 -1.03 2.37
N PRO A 439 -9.74 -1.75 3.40
CA PRO A 439 -9.24 -1.52 4.75
C PRO A 439 -7.71 -1.56 4.77
N ARG A 440 -7.11 -0.88 5.75
CA ARG A 440 -5.67 -0.96 5.96
C ARG A 440 -5.34 -2.37 6.45
N ASP A 441 -4.38 -3.03 5.79
CA ASP A 441 -3.88 -4.31 6.25
C ASP A 441 -3.26 -4.14 7.66
N LEU A 442 -3.86 -4.79 8.64
CA LEU A 442 -3.37 -4.88 10.01
C LEU A 442 -2.86 -6.30 10.23
N LEU A 443 -1.66 -6.40 10.78
CA LEU A 443 -1.16 -7.68 11.25
C LEU A 443 -1.80 -7.97 12.60
N GLN A 444 -2.69 -8.96 12.64
CA GLN A 444 -3.49 -9.30 13.81
C GLN A 444 -2.67 -10.05 14.86
N ARG A 445 -1.86 -11.00 14.39
CA ARG A 445 -1.00 -11.85 15.22
C ARG A 445 0.21 -12.33 14.44
N LEU A 446 1.29 -12.65 15.15
CA LEU A 446 2.46 -13.34 14.61
C LEU A 446 2.68 -14.63 15.41
N ARG A 447 3.12 -15.69 14.71
CA ARG A 447 3.58 -16.92 15.33
C ARG A 447 4.85 -16.60 16.15
N ASP A 448 4.88 -17.04 17.41
CA ASP A 448 6.08 -16.96 18.24
C ASP A 448 6.84 -18.31 18.15
N PRO A 449 8.05 -18.33 17.56
CA PRO A 449 8.81 -19.57 17.41
C PRO A 449 9.34 -20.15 18.73
N ASN A 450 9.26 -19.40 19.84
CA ASN A 450 9.76 -19.82 21.14
C ASN A 450 8.70 -20.53 21.98
N THR A 451 7.46 -20.65 21.51
CA THR A 451 6.40 -21.37 22.20
C THR A 451 6.24 -22.78 21.63
N ASN A 452 6.27 -23.81 22.47
CA ASN A 452 6.17 -25.23 22.07
C ASN A 452 4.77 -25.65 21.60
N GLU A 453 3.75 -24.85 21.84
CA GLU A 453 2.40 -24.96 21.28
C GLU A 453 2.19 -23.78 20.33
N GLU A 454 1.21 -23.85 19.42
CA GLU A 454 0.90 -22.79 18.46
C GLU A 454 0.58 -21.43 19.14
N GLY A 455 1.60 -20.85 19.77
CA GLY A 455 1.53 -19.57 20.45
C GLY A 455 1.59 -18.41 19.45
N TYR A 456 0.64 -17.50 19.56
CA TYR A 456 0.59 -16.29 18.74
C TYR A 456 0.73 -15.05 19.61
N GLU A 457 1.66 -14.16 19.25
CA GLU A 457 1.76 -12.82 19.83
C GLU A 457 0.80 -11.85 19.13
N ARG A 458 0.05 -11.05 19.91
CA ARG A 458 -0.93 -10.07 19.42
C ARG A 458 -0.59 -8.63 19.79
N ASP A 459 0.30 -8.41 20.75
CA ASP A 459 0.78 -7.05 21.03
C ASP A 459 1.73 -6.58 19.95
N SER A 460 1.39 -5.46 19.27
CA SER A 460 2.18 -4.97 18.14
C SER A 460 3.61 -4.58 18.49
N ARG A 461 3.92 -4.29 19.76
CA ARG A 461 5.28 -4.01 20.20
C ARG A 461 6.09 -5.30 20.24
N ARG A 462 5.50 -6.36 20.82
CA ARG A 462 6.12 -7.69 20.87
C ARG A 462 6.21 -8.31 19.48
N MET A 463 5.16 -8.15 18.64
CA MET A 463 5.22 -8.55 17.22
C MET A 463 6.35 -7.84 16.48
N ALA A 464 6.57 -6.54 16.74
CA ALA A 464 7.68 -5.80 16.13
C ALA A 464 9.05 -6.32 16.62
N THR A 465 9.16 -6.74 17.88
CA THR A 465 10.35 -7.38 18.44
C THR A 465 10.59 -8.76 17.83
N LEU A 466 9.55 -9.60 17.70
CA LEU A 466 9.66 -10.90 17.05
C LEU A 466 10.12 -10.77 15.60
N ALA A 467 9.49 -9.85 14.85
CA ALA A 467 9.88 -9.58 13.47
C ALA A 467 11.34 -9.06 13.37
N ARG A 468 11.75 -8.19 14.29
CA ARG A 468 13.14 -7.71 14.40
C ARG A 468 14.11 -8.87 14.67
N ASN A 469 13.83 -9.70 15.66
CA ASN A 469 14.68 -10.84 16.01
C ASN A 469 14.83 -11.81 14.84
N TYR A 470 13.75 -12.10 14.11
CA TYR A 470 13.80 -12.91 12.90
C TYR A 470 14.77 -12.32 11.86
N HIS A 471 14.66 -11.03 11.54
CA HIS A 471 15.53 -10.39 10.56
C HIS A 471 16.96 -10.20 11.07
N GLU A 472 17.15 -10.01 12.37
CA GLU A 472 18.47 -9.96 12.99
C GLU A 472 19.16 -11.33 12.94
N ASN A 473 18.45 -12.43 13.25
CA ASN A 473 18.99 -13.78 13.17
C ASN A 473 19.46 -14.13 11.76
N LEU A 474 18.71 -13.66 10.72
CA LEU A 474 19.16 -13.79 9.33
C LEU A 474 20.51 -13.12 9.06
N GLN A 475 20.89 -12.07 9.83
CA GLN A 475 22.18 -11.39 9.65
C GLN A 475 23.35 -12.27 10.11
N TYR A 476 23.11 -13.19 11.02
CA TYR A 476 24.15 -14.05 11.63
C TYR A 476 24.12 -15.48 11.10
N GLU A 477 23.15 -15.85 10.28
CA GLU A 477 23.00 -17.18 9.71
C GLU A 477 24.22 -17.58 8.89
N GLY A 478 24.91 -18.67 9.29
CA GLY A 478 26.06 -19.21 8.55
C GLY A 478 27.34 -18.36 8.62
N ILE A 479 27.48 -17.45 9.58
CA ILE A 479 28.73 -16.74 9.83
C ILE A 479 29.72 -17.71 10.50
N PRO A 480 30.90 -17.98 9.89
CA PRO A 480 31.88 -18.87 10.47
C PRO A 480 32.54 -18.25 11.72
N PRO A 481 33.00 -19.07 12.67
CA PRO A 481 33.78 -18.61 13.82
C PRO A 481 35.01 -17.78 13.40
N PRO A 482 35.51 -16.86 14.26
CA PRO A 482 36.66 -16.00 13.94
C PRO A 482 37.93 -16.75 13.54
N THR A 483 38.13 -17.95 14.05
CA THR A 483 39.30 -18.81 13.78
C THR A 483 39.36 -19.28 12.33
N THR A 484 38.24 -19.31 11.60
CA THR A 484 38.13 -19.73 10.20
C THR A 484 38.10 -18.56 9.20
N GLN A 485 38.25 -17.31 9.66
CA GLN A 485 38.15 -16.14 8.77
C GLN A 485 39.26 -16.11 7.70
N ARG A 486 40.47 -16.58 8.04
CA ARG A 486 41.61 -16.62 7.09
C ARG A 486 41.37 -17.62 5.96
N GLU A 487 40.89 -18.82 6.31
CA GLU A 487 40.54 -19.87 5.34
C GLU A 487 39.39 -19.39 4.43
N ARG A 488 38.40 -18.72 5.03
CA ARG A 488 37.30 -18.13 4.28
C ARG A 488 37.73 -17.05 3.30
N SER A 489 38.65 -16.16 3.65
CA SER A 489 39.18 -15.15 2.72
C SER A 489 39.87 -15.81 1.53
N LEU A 490 40.55 -16.94 1.78
CA LEU A 490 41.17 -17.71 0.71
C LEU A 490 40.12 -18.36 -0.20
N ASP A 491 39.07 -19.00 0.37
CA ASP A 491 37.96 -19.58 -0.38
C ASP A 491 37.29 -18.53 -1.29
N ILE A 492 37.03 -17.31 -0.76
CA ILE A 492 36.46 -16.21 -1.54
C ILE A 492 37.38 -15.83 -2.71
N LYS A 493 38.67 -15.65 -2.45
CA LYS A 493 39.63 -15.27 -3.50
C LYS A 493 39.73 -16.33 -4.59
N LEU A 494 39.73 -17.61 -4.22
CA LEU A 494 39.72 -18.71 -5.18
C LEU A 494 38.47 -18.68 -6.08
N GLU A 495 37.29 -18.42 -5.50
CA GLU A 495 36.06 -18.30 -6.27
C GLU A 495 36.06 -17.12 -7.25
N LEU A 496 36.69 -16.01 -6.86
CA LEU A 496 36.78 -14.79 -7.67
C LEU A 496 37.83 -14.88 -8.80
N LEU A 497 38.75 -15.87 -8.79
CA LEU A 497 39.68 -16.12 -9.87
C LEU A 497 38.98 -16.54 -11.17
N GLU A 498 37.72 -16.99 -11.08
CA GLU A 498 36.88 -17.33 -12.23
C GLU A 498 36.48 -16.13 -13.09
N ILE A 499 36.64 -14.90 -12.59
CA ILE A 499 36.31 -13.67 -13.33
C ILE A 499 37.36 -13.50 -14.46
N PRO A 500 36.94 -13.49 -15.76
CA PRO A 500 37.85 -13.30 -16.86
C PRO A 500 38.54 -11.92 -16.82
N ARG A 501 39.82 -11.85 -17.19
CA ARG A 501 40.55 -10.58 -17.27
C ARG A 501 39.89 -9.54 -18.19
N SER A 502 39.17 -10.00 -19.24
CA SER A 502 38.41 -9.14 -20.14
C SER A 502 37.25 -8.37 -19.45
N GLN A 503 36.71 -8.91 -18.35
CA GLN A 503 35.67 -8.28 -17.54
C GLN A 503 36.26 -7.37 -16.45
N ILE A 504 37.58 -7.38 -16.23
CA ILE A 504 38.23 -6.49 -15.27
C ILE A 504 38.71 -5.25 -16.02
N PRO A 505 38.07 -4.08 -15.84
CA PRO A 505 38.49 -2.86 -16.51
C PRO A 505 39.93 -2.45 -16.12
N SER A 506 40.67 -1.93 -17.08
CA SER A 506 41.99 -1.36 -16.81
C SER A 506 41.85 -0.06 -15.97
N ASN A 507 42.94 0.32 -15.27
CA ASN A 507 42.98 1.56 -14.53
C ASN A 507 42.59 2.77 -15.40
N SER A 508 43.00 2.81 -16.66
CA SER A 508 42.68 3.91 -17.56
C SER A 508 41.16 4.03 -17.88
N VAL A 509 40.40 2.94 -17.84
CA VAL A 509 38.94 2.95 -17.99
C VAL A 509 38.29 3.47 -16.71
N MET A 510 38.78 3.01 -15.55
CA MET A 510 38.25 3.44 -14.27
C MET A 510 38.58 4.90 -13.97
N GLU A 511 39.75 5.40 -14.39
CA GLU A 511 40.18 6.80 -14.25
C GLU A 511 39.33 7.77 -15.10
N ARG A 512 38.75 7.34 -16.20
CA ARG A 512 37.82 8.16 -17.01
C ARG A 512 36.48 8.40 -16.33
N THR A 513 36.05 7.51 -15.46
CA THR A 513 34.80 7.66 -14.71
C THR A 513 34.98 8.70 -13.61
N ASP A 514 34.08 9.69 -13.56
CA ASP A 514 34.06 10.69 -12.47
C ASP A 514 33.50 10.07 -11.19
N TRP A 515 34.40 9.59 -10.31
CA TRP A 515 34.10 9.03 -9.00
C TRP A 515 33.91 10.10 -7.92
N SER A 516 33.95 11.38 -8.27
CA SER A 516 33.61 12.46 -7.34
C SER A 516 32.09 12.55 -7.16
N THR A 517 31.66 12.87 -5.96
CA THR A 517 30.23 13.18 -5.75
C THR A 517 30.02 14.68 -5.98
N SER A 518 30.18 15.12 -7.22
CA SER A 518 30.16 16.54 -7.61
C SER A 518 28.76 17.14 -7.51
N HIS A 519 28.68 18.47 -7.45
CA HIS A 519 27.41 19.20 -7.49
C HIS A 519 26.55 18.84 -8.71
N ALA A 520 27.17 18.62 -9.88
CA ALA A 520 26.47 18.23 -11.11
C ALA A 520 25.84 16.84 -10.98
N GLN A 521 26.57 15.87 -10.43
CA GLN A 521 26.04 14.51 -10.21
C GLN A 521 24.90 14.47 -9.20
N VAL A 522 25.01 15.23 -8.08
CA VAL A 522 23.93 15.35 -7.09
C VAL A 522 22.67 15.98 -7.70
N LYS A 523 22.84 17.00 -8.57
CA LYS A 523 21.73 17.63 -9.30
C LYS A 523 21.04 16.64 -10.25
N VAL A 524 21.80 15.84 -10.99
CA VAL A 524 21.26 14.79 -11.88
C VAL A 524 20.52 13.73 -11.05
N ALA A 525 21.11 13.27 -9.95
CA ALA A 525 20.46 12.30 -9.05
C ALA A 525 19.12 12.83 -8.48
N LEU A 526 19.06 14.11 -8.09
CA LEU A 526 17.85 14.77 -7.62
C LEU A 526 16.78 14.89 -8.74
N LYS A 527 17.20 15.29 -9.95
CA LYS A 527 16.30 15.39 -11.12
C LYS A 527 15.65 14.05 -11.45
N LEU A 528 16.44 12.97 -11.47
CA LEU A 528 15.97 11.60 -11.76
C LEU A 528 15.16 10.97 -10.62
N SER A 529 15.14 11.57 -9.43
CA SER A 529 14.40 11.04 -8.29
C SER A 529 12.90 11.35 -8.41
N LYS A 530 12.06 10.30 -8.27
CA LYS A 530 10.59 10.42 -8.44
C LYS A 530 9.94 11.05 -7.19
N ASN A 531 9.06 12.04 -7.41
CA ASN A 531 8.20 12.57 -6.35
C ASN A 531 7.16 11.51 -5.91
N GLY A 532 6.65 11.65 -4.68
CA GLY A 532 5.59 10.75 -4.16
C GLY A 532 6.09 9.41 -3.63
N THR A 533 7.41 9.16 -3.64
CA THR A 533 7.99 7.96 -3.01
C THR A 533 7.97 8.06 -1.48
N ALA A 534 7.92 6.90 -0.82
CA ALA A 534 7.97 6.84 0.64
C ALA A 534 9.31 7.36 1.18
N THR A 535 9.24 8.09 2.30
CA THR A 535 10.41 8.73 2.95
C THR A 535 10.99 7.83 4.04
N GLY A 536 12.21 8.08 4.46
CA GLY A 536 12.87 7.45 5.61
C GLY A 536 12.34 7.91 6.98
N LEU A 537 13.14 7.72 8.03
CA LEU A 537 12.77 8.08 9.41
C LEU A 537 12.61 9.57 9.63
N ASP A 538 13.36 10.40 8.90
CA ASP A 538 13.30 11.86 8.97
C ASP A 538 12.03 12.48 8.39
N GLY A 539 11.31 11.72 7.56
CA GLY A 539 10.05 12.16 6.94
C GLY A 539 10.19 13.21 5.84
N CYS A 540 11.39 13.46 5.33
CA CYS A 540 11.69 14.46 4.29
C CYS A 540 11.48 13.86 2.88
N PRO A 541 10.55 14.37 2.04
CA PRO A 541 10.33 13.87 0.68
C PRO A 541 11.28 14.52 -0.33
N TYR A 542 11.58 13.87 -1.47
CA TYR A 542 12.36 14.44 -2.56
C TYR A 542 11.85 15.80 -3.04
N LYS A 543 10.52 15.97 -3.05
CA LYS A 543 9.92 17.25 -3.46
C LYS A 543 10.39 18.42 -2.59
N LEU A 544 10.73 18.19 -1.32
CA LEU A 544 11.31 19.24 -0.46
C LEU A 544 12.65 19.73 -0.99
N TRP A 545 13.54 18.80 -1.35
CA TRP A 545 14.86 19.14 -1.87
C TRP A 545 14.78 19.86 -3.22
N LYS A 546 13.87 19.40 -4.11
CA LYS A 546 13.60 20.07 -5.39
C LYS A 546 13.06 21.48 -5.20
N GLU A 547 12.11 21.68 -4.30
CA GLU A 547 11.52 22.98 -4.01
C GLU A 547 12.56 23.97 -3.42
N LEU A 548 13.49 23.46 -2.59
CA LEU A 548 14.60 24.29 -2.07
C LEU A 548 15.61 24.66 -3.18
N ASP A 549 15.87 23.78 -4.13
CA ASP A 549 16.72 24.05 -5.29
C ASP A 549 16.07 25.10 -6.22
N ASP A 550 14.77 24.95 -6.49
CA ASP A 550 13.98 25.91 -7.28
C ASP A 550 13.99 27.31 -6.61
N LEU A 551 13.75 27.38 -5.30
CA LEU A 551 13.78 28.64 -4.54
C LEU A 551 15.17 29.28 -4.50
N HIS A 552 16.24 28.47 -4.48
CA HIS A 552 17.60 28.98 -4.59
C HIS A 552 17.85 29.59 -5.97
N THR A 553 17.45 28.90 -7.03
CA THR A 553 17.57 29.37 -8.41
C THR A 553 16.82 30.71 -8.60
N GLU A 554 15.58 30.78 -8.13
CA GLU A 554 14.78 32.03 -8.15
C GLU A 554 15.46 33.16 -7.36
N ALA A 555 16.07 32.84 -6.20
CA ALA A 555 16.78 33.85 -5.40
C ALA A 555 18.00 34.40 -6.13
N VAL A 556 18.78 33.54 -6.79
CA VAL A 556 19.98 33.95 -7.59
C VAL A 556 19.56 34.83 -8.77
N GLU A 557 18.51 34.46 -9.52
CA GLU A 557 17.97 35.26 -10.62
C GLU A 557 17.53 36.66 -10.15
N ASN A 558 16.93 36.71 -8.94
CA ASN A 558 16.53 37.98 -8.33
C ASN A 558 17.64 38.70 -7.53
N ARG A 559 18.92 38.28 -7.62
CA ARG A 559 20.06 38.80 -6.90
C ARG A 559 19.86 38.86 -5.37
N LYS A 560 19.19 37.85 -4.80
CA LYS A 560 18.93 37.72 -3.37
C LYS A 560 19.72 36.57 -2.79
N GLU A 561 20.02 36.64 -1.50
CA GLU A 561 20.65 35.53 -0.78
C GLU A 561 19.69 34.34 -0.68
N GLY A 562 20.04 33.21 -1.31
CA GLY A 562 19.28 31.93 -1.28
C GLY A 562 19.98 30.89 -0.42
N PHE A 563 19.27 29.81 -0.11
CA PHE A 563 19.84 28.58 0.50
C PHE A 563 20.16 27.56 -0.58
N ASN A 564 21.44 27.34 -0.86
CA ASN A 564 21.88 26.36 -1.85
C ASN A 564 21.90 24.95 -1.25
N ILE A 565 20.81 24.22 -1.43
CA ILE A 565 20.65 22.85 -0.92
C ILE A 565 21.61 21.87 -1.60
N LEU A 566 21.87 22.03 -2.92
CA LEU A 566 22.77 21.13 -3.65
C LEU A 566 24.21 21.30 -3.16
N LYS A 567 24.71 22.52 -2.96
CA LYS A 567 26.01 22.77 -2.38
C LYS A 567 26.12 22.16 -0.98
N THR A 568 25.09 22.34 -0.14
CA THR A 568 25.05 21.76 1.20
C THR A 568 25.15 20.23 1.14
N LEU A 569 24.34 19.58 0.31
CA LEU A 569 24.38 18.12 0.15
C LEU A 569 25.73 17.63 -0.36
N THR A 570 26.34 18.35 -1.32
CA THR A 570 27.68 18.02 -1.83
C THR A 570 28.74 18.10 -0.73
N THR A 571 28.69 19.12 0.14
CA THR A 571 29.60 19.25 1.30
C THR A 571 29.44 18.07 2.27
N ILE A 572 28.19 17.67 2.58
CA ILE A 572 27.91 16.53 3.45
C ILE A 572 28.41 15.23 2.82
N PHE A 573 28.17 15.02 1.52
CA PHE A 573 28.61 13.82 0.79
C PHE A 573 30.12 13.73 0.67
N ALA A 574 30.82 14.88 0.49
CA ALA A 574 32.27 14.96 0.54
C ALA A 574 32.83 14.59 1.92
N ASP A 575 32.21 15.07 2.99
CA ASP A 575 32.58 14.68 4.36
C ASP A 575 32.38 13.16 4.61
N ILE A 576 31.29 12.58 4.11
CA ILE A 576 31.08 11.12 4.18
C ILE A 576 32.13 10.36 3.37
N LYS A 577 32.54 10.89 2.20
CA LYS A 577 33.58 10.28 1.37
C LYS A 577 34.94 10.23 2.11
N HIS A 578 35.31 11.31 2.77
CA HIS A 578 36.62 11.42 3.44
C HIS A 578 36.65 10.70 4.80
N HIS A 579 35.58 10.77 5.58
CA HIS A 579 35.59 10.35 6.98
C HIS A 579 34.65 9.17 7.26
N GLY A 580 33.89 8.75 6.27
CA GLY A 580 32.82 7.76 6.47
C GLY A 580 31.58 8.35 7.15
N VAL A 581 30.56 7.49 7.34
CA VAL A 581 29.29 7.90 7.97
C VAL A 581 29.46 8.02 9.48
N ASP A 582 29.17 9.19 10.04
CA ASP A 582 29.10 9.39 11.47
C ASP A 582 27.81 8.75 12.04
N LYS A 583 27.95 7.81 12.98
CA LYS A 583 26.81 7.10 13.58
C LYS A 583 25.81 8.04 14.26
N ARG A 584 26.25 9.18 14.81
CA ARG A 584 25.39 10.19 15.46
C ARG A 584 24.46 10.91 14.48
N SER A 585 24.81 10.92 13.20
CA SER A 585 24.00 11.58 12.15
C SER A 585 22.69 10.83 11.83
N GLY A 586 22.61 9.54 12.12
CA GLY A 586 21.50 8.67 11.70
C GLY A 586 21.31 8.62 10.17
N PHE A 587 22.35 8.99 9.38
CA PHE A 587 22.26 9.10 7.94
C PHE A 587 21.92 7.78 7.26
N ALA A 588 22.55 6.68 7.68
CA ALA A 588 22.35 5.35 7.15
C ALA A 588 21.22 4.54 7.86
N GLU A 589 20.52 5.16 8.81
CA GLU A 589 19.37 4.51 9.45
C GLU A 589 18.20 4.36 8.50
N GLY A 590 17.52 3.23 8.62
CA GLY A 590 16.31 2.94 7.87
C GLY A 590 15.23 2.27 8.72
N TRP A 591 14.08 2.05 8.11
CA TRP A 591 13.06 1.21 8.70
C TRP A 591 12.48 0.26 7.66
N MET A 592 12.13 -0.92 8.11
CA MET A 592 11.61 -2.00 7.30
C MET A 592 10.09 -2.03 7.42
N CYS A 593 9.41 -2.09 6.28
CA CYS A 593 7.97 -2.31 6.18
C CYS A 593 7.75 -3.72 5.62
N PRO A 594 7.38 -4.71 6.44
CA PRO A 594 7.05 -6.03 5.93
C PRO A 594 5.80 -5.97 5.05
N ILE A 595 5.89 -6.47 3.81
CA ILE A 595 4.77 -6.57 2.87
C ILE A 595 4.45 -8.03 2.64
N TYR A 596 3.23 -8.45 2.98
CA TYR A 596 2.77 -9.83 2.78
C TYR A 596 2.86 -10.26 1.32
N LYS A 597 3.37 -11.46 1.08
CA LYS A 597 3.56 -12.05 -0.25
C LYS A 597 2.53 -13.15 -0.53
N LYS A 598 2.56 -14.24 0.24
CA LYS A 598 1.70 -15.42 0.11
C LYS A 598 1.94 -16.41 1.27
N LYS A 599 1.18 -17.49 1.34
CA LYS A 599 1.21 -18.54 2.37
C LYS A 599 0.58 -18.06 3.70
N ASP A 600 1.08 -18.51 4.86
CA ASP A 600 0.55 -18.16 6.16
C ASP A 600 0.86 -16.71 6.52
N VAL A 601 -0.18 -15.93 6.76
CA VAL A 601 -0.10 -14.50 7.13
C VAL A 601 0.48 -14.27 8.54
N THR A 602 0.49 -15.30 9.38
CA THR A 602 1.02 -15.22 10.74
C THR A 602 2.53 -15.46 10.83
N ASP A 603 3.14 -15.93 9.76
CA ASP A 603 4.58 -16.17 9.67
C ASP A 603 5.30 -14.99 9.01
N ILE A 604 6.19 -14.32 9.74
CA ILE A 604 6.97 -13.18 9.26
C ILE A 604 7.88 -13.52 8.08
N SER A 605 8.27 -14.78 7.91
CA SER A 605 9.10 -15.23 6.80
C SER A 605 8.40 -15.08 5.43
N ASN A 606 7.08 -15.02 5.42
CA ASN A 606 6.24 -14.86 4.24
C ASN A 606 6.06 -13.40 3.80
N TYR A 607 6.78 -12.47 4.44
CA TYR A 607 6.76 -11.05 4.13
C TYR A 607 8.04 -10.60 3.43
N ARG A 608 7.90 -9.67 2.46
CA ARG A 608 9.05 -8.99 1.85
C ARG A 608 9.52 -7.84 2.74
N PRO A 609 10.81 -7.77 3.09
CA PRO A 609 11.36 -6.71 3.94
C PRO A 609 11.69 -5.45 3.12
N ILE A 610 10.71 -4.61 2.84
CA ILE A 610 10.95 -3.38 2.07
C ILE A 610 11.58 -2.31 2.97
N MET A 611 12.80 -1.89 2.62
CA MET A 611 13.54 -0.85 3.34
C MET A 611 13.13 0.54 2.91
N LEU A 612 12.81 1.39 3.87
CA LEU A 612 12.47 2.79 3.66
C LEU A 612 13.57 3.67 4.26
N LEU A 613 14.42 4.20 3.36
CA LEU A 613 15.62 4.98 3.67
C LEU A 613 15.35 6.48 3.51
N ASN A 614 16.15 7.30 4.18
CA ASN A 614 16.09 8.75 4.06
C ASN A 614 16.38 9.18 2.62
N THR A 615 15.73 10.24 2.15
CA THR A 615 15.83 10.65 0.75
C THR A 615 17.21 11.26 0.41
N ASP A 616 17.89 11.87 1.38
CA ASP A 616 19.28 12.33 1.25
C ASP A 616 20.26 11.15 1.13
N TYR A 617 20.09 10.09 1.92
CA TYR A 617 20.83 8.84 1.74
C TYR A 617 20.63 8.29 0.33
N LYS A 618 19.38 8.20 -0.13
CA LYS A 618 19.08 7.70 -1.49
C LYS A 618 19.59 8.62 -2.61
N LEU A 619 19.82 9.91 -2.34
CA LEU A 619 20.49 10.79 -3.30
C LEU A 619 21.97 10.45 -3.45
N LEU A 620 22.67 10.20 -2.35
CA LEU A 620 24.07 9.77 -2.39
C LEU A 620 24.19 8.43 -3.12
N THR A 621 23.43 7.41 -2.70
CA THR A 621 23.50 6.07 -3.33
C THR A 621 23.03 6.08 -4.78
N LYS A 622 22.12 7.00 -5.18
CA LYS A 622 21.75 7.22 -6.58
C LYS A 622 22.90 7.83 -7.39
N ALA A 623 23.65 8.79 -6.81
CA ALA A 623 24.83 9.34 -7.45
C ALA A 623 25.93 8.27 -7.64
N LEU A 624 26.18 7.46 -6.60
CA LEU A 624 27.10 6.32 -6.69
C LEU A 624 26.66 5.28 -7.72
N ALA A 625 25.37 4.98 -7.80
CA ALA A 625 24.84 4.06 -8.81
C ALA A 625 25.03 4.60 -10.24
N LEU A 626 24.89 5.91 -10.45
CA LEU A 626 25.13 6.54 -11.75
C LEU A 626 26.60 6.48 -12.16
N GLN A 627 27.55 6.52 -11.21
CA GLN A 627 28.97 6.33 -11.47
C GLN A 627 29.27 4.90 -11.97
N LEU A 628 28.67 3.88 -11.34
CA LEU A 628 28.83 2.46 -11.78
C LEU A 628 28.22 2.18 -13.14
N VAL A 629 27.23 2.95 -13.59
CA VAL A 629 26.56 2.72 -14.89
C VAL A 629 27.53 2.84 -16.06
N GLU A 630 28.57 3.67 -15.96
CA GLU A 630 29.53 3.88 -17.03
C GLU A 630 30.36 2.62 -17.33
N PRO A 631 31.07 2.01 -16.36
CA PRO A 631 31.84 0.78 -16.61
C PRO A 631 31.00 -0.51 -16.60
N ILE A 632 29.72 -0.47 -16.23
CA ILE A 632 28.92 -1.68 -15.94
C ILE A 632 28.83 -2.65 -17.11
N HIS A 633 28.83 -2.17 -18.36
CA HIS A 633 28.75 -3.01 -19.53
C HIS A 633 29.99 -3.85 -19.78
N GLN A 634 31.15 -3.46 -19.23
CA GLN A 634 32.38 -4.26 -19.24
C GLN A 634 32.43 -5.21 -18.04
N LEU A 635 31.99 -4.74 -16.87
CA LEU A 635 32.00 -5.50 -15.62
C LEU A 635 31.05 -6.72 -15.65
N ILE A 636 29.91 -6.58 -16.32
CA ILE A 636 28.83 -7.57 -16.31
C ILE A 636 28.61 -8.12 -17.72
N HIS A 637 28.70 -9.46 -17.87
CA HIS A 637 28.48 -10.15 -19.13
C HIS A 637 27.08 -9.85 -19.72
N PRO A 638 26.93 -9.86 -21.07
CA PRO A 638 25.61 -9.65 -21.72
C PRO A 638 24.47 -10.56 -21.25
N ASP A 639 24.76 -11.74 -20.73
CA ASP A 639 23.78 -12.71 -20.19
C ASP A 639 23.05 -12.21 -18.92
N GLN A 640 23.56 -11.20 -18.21
CA GLN A 640 22.83 -10.56 -17.14
C GLN A 640 22.08 -9.35 -17.70
N ALA A 641 20.75 -9.38 -17.67
CA ALA A 641 19.93 -8.26 -18.14
C ALA A 641 19.20 -7.50 -17.00
N GLY A 642 19.26 -7.98 -15.77
CA GLY A 642 18.65 -7.34 -14.63
C GLY A 642 19.30 -5.99 -14.33
N PHE A 643 18.53 -4.92 -14.20
CA PHE A 643 18.95 -3.56 -13.79
C PHE A 643 20.05 -2.89 -14.62
N ILE A 644 20.64 -3.56 -15.59
CA ILE A 644 21.67 -3.01 -16.46
C ILE A 644 21.03 -2.13 -17.55
N PRO A 645 21.44 -0.85 -17.71
CA PRO A 645 20.88 0.02 -18.73
C PRO A 645 20.97 -0.57 -20.13
N LYS A 646 19.99 -0.29 -20.97
CA LYS A 646 19.88 -0.77 -22.36
C LYS A 646 19.74 -2.28 -22.55
N ARG A 647 19.80 -3.11 -21.51
CA ARG A 647 19.47 -4.54 -21.57
C ARG A 647 17.99 -4.77 -21.31
N SER A 648 17.43 -5.84 -21.85
CA SER A 648 15.98 -6.07 -21.84
C SER A 648 15.63 -7.50 -21.42
N ILE A 649 14.70 -7.62 -20.49
CA ILE A 649 14.08 -8.90 -20.07
C ILE A 649 13.49 -9.67 -21.28
N PHE A 650 13.00 -8.96 -22.29
CA PHE A 650 12.37 -9.57 -23.45
C PHE A 650 13.36 -10.38 -24.30
N ASN A 651 14.64 -10.01 -24.32
CA ASN A 651 15.67 -10.79 -25.04
C ASN A 651 15.86 -12.18 -24.43
N HIS A 652 15.82 -12.30 -23.11
CA HIS A 652 15.93 -13.59 -22.41
C HIS A 652 14.68 -14.46 -22.62
N ILE A 653 13.47 -13.85 -22.55
CA ILE A 653 12.23 -14.56 -22.83
C ILE A 653 12.23 -15.07 -24.27
N ARG A 654 12.61 -14.21 -25.23
CA ARG A 654 12.70 -14.58 -26.65
C ARG A 654 13.71 -15.68 -26.87
N LEU A 655 14.90 -15.58 -26.24
CA LEU A 655 15.92 -16.62 -26.34
C LEU A 655 15.39 -17.96 -25.82
N ALA A 656 14.81 -18.04 -24.67
CA ALA A 656 14.26 -19.29 -24.12
C ALA A 656 13.22 -19.92 -25.06
N SER A 657 12.29 -19.14 -25.61
CA SER A 657 11.29 -19.61 -26.56
C SER A 657 11.94 -20.05 -27.89
N THR A 658 12.94 -19.28 -28.40
CA THR A 658 13.65 -19.63 -29.64
C THR A 658 14.48 -20.90 -29.48
N ILE A 659 15.11 -21.09 -28.31
CA ILE A 659 15.89 -22.33 -28.02
C ILE A 659 14.99 -23.57 -27.95
N ILE A 660 13.78 -23.48 -27.40
CA ILE A 660 12.81 -24.58 -27.38
C ILE A 660 12.49 -25.01 -28.83
N ASN A 661 12.18 -24.04 -29.70
CA ASN A 661 11.87 -24.29 -31.09
C ASN A 661 13.11 -24.83 -31.88
N TYR A 662 14.28 -24.27 -31.56
CA TYR A 662 15.55 -24.73 -32.16
C TYR A 662 15.85 -26.19 -31.78
N ALA A 663 15.75 -26.53 -30.51
CA ALA A 663 16.01 -27.86 -29.98
C ALA A 663 15.06 -28.92 -30.61
N GLU A 664 13.78 -28.59 -30.78
CA GLU A 664 12.81 -29.46 -31.44
C GLU A 664 13.12 -29.61 -32.95
N ALA A 665 13.41 -28.51 -33.65
CA ALA A 665 13.67 -28.52 -35.09
C ALA A 665 14.99 -29.21 -35.48
N MET A 666 16.01 -29.14 -34.61
CA MET A 666 17.35 -29.68 -34.83
C MET A 666 17.59 -31.00 -34.08
N GLU A 667 16.60 -31.50 -33.35
CA GLU A 667 16.72 -32.71 -32.53
C GLU A 667 17.85 -32.64 -31.48
N GLU A 668 18.13 -31.41 -31.00
CA GLU A 668 19.15 -31.15 -29.98
C GLU A 668 18.59 -31.37 -28.59
N ASP A 669 18.87 -32.51 -28.01
CA ASP A 669 18.38 -32.93 -26.71
C ASP A 669 19.06 -32.19 -25.55
N GLY A 670 18.27 -31.66 -24.60
CA GLY A 670 18.78 -30.97 -23.43
C GLY A 670 17.69 -30.54 -22.48
N VAL A 671 18.03 -29.60 -21.58
CA VAL A 671 17.08 -29.04 -20.61
C VAL A 671 17.32 -27.55 -20.38
N ILE A 672 16.26 -26.81 -20.10
CA ILE A 672 16.30 -25.46 -19.54
C ILE A 672 15.93 -25.56 -18.06
N ILE A 673 16.76 -25.00 -17.17
CA ILE A 673 16.54 -25.04 -15.71
C ILE A 673 16.33 -23.62 -15.20
N ALA A 674 15.17 -23.35 -14.61
CA ALA A 674 14.89 -22.09 -13.91
C ALA A 674 15.16 -22.26 -12.42
N LEU A 675 16.12 -21.51 -11.89
CA LEU A 675 16.53 -21.53 -10.48
C LEU A 675 16.00 -20.30 -9.75
N ASP A 676 15.40 -20.50 -8.57
CA ASP A 676 14.94 -19.41 -7.68
C ASP A 676 15.89 -19.28 -6.48
N GLN A 677 16.37 -18.08 -6.20
CA GLN A 677 17.18 -17.82 -5.01
C GLN A 677 16.32 -17.47 -3.81
N GLU A 678 16.65 -18.05 -2.65
CA GLU A 678 15.97 -17.76 -1.38
C GLU A 678 16.44 -16.44 -0.80
N LYS A 679 15.57 -15.40 -0.79
CA LYS A 679 15.89 -14.07 -0.23
C LYS A 679 17.22 -13.50 -0.76
N ALA A 680 17.41 -13.55 -2.06
CA ALA A 680 18.65 -13.23 -2.74
C ALA A 680 19.33 -11.94 -2.21
N TYR A 681 18.57 -10.85 -2.16
CA TYR A 681 19.08 -9.56 -1.67
C TYR A 681 19.50 -9.55 -0.20
N ASP A 682 18.93 -10.42 0.63
CA ASP A 682 19.17 -10.40 2.07
C ASP A 682 20.35 -11.32 2.49
N LYS A 683 20.80 -12.22 1.60
CA LYS A 683 21.74 -13.28 1.97
C LYS A 683 23.20 -13.05 1.55
N ILE A 684 23.49 -12.17 0.58
CA ILE A 684 24.86 -11.89 0.13
C ILE A 684 25.72 -11.35 1.28
N ARG A 685 26.84 -11.99 1.56
CA ARG A 685 27.73 -11.58 2.65
C ARG A 685 28.57 -10.38 2.26
N HIS A 686 28.77 -9.47 3.20
CA HIS A 686 29.54 -8.25 2.98
C HIS A 686 31.03 -8.52 2.73
N ASP A 687 31.64 -9.51 3.42
CA ASP A 687 33.03 -9.88 3.17
C ASP A 687 33.25 -10.31 1.70
N TYR A 688 32.37 -11.19 1.18
CA TYR A 688 32.36 -11.60 -0.22
C TYR A 688 32.12 -10.41 -1.17
N LEU A 689 31.14 -9.56 -0.86
CA LEU A 689 30.82 -8.41 -1.71
C LEU A 689 32.00 -7.44 -1.83
N TRP A 690 32.73 -7.19 -0.71
CA TRP A 690 33.88 -6.28 -0.76
C TRP A 690 35.04 -6.84 -1.57
N GLU A 691 35.41 -8.09 -1.43
CA GLU A 691 36.44 -8.75 -2.24
C GLU A 691 36.03 -8.79 -3.72
N THR A 692 34.72 -8.96 -4.02
CA THR A 692 34.20 -8.90 -5.40
C THR A 692 34.41 -7.52 -6.03
N LEU A 693 34.10 -6.44 -5.30
CA LEU A 693 34.31 -5.07 -5.81
C LEU A 693 35.79 -4.78 -6.06
N GLU A 694 36.67 -5.25 -5.18
CA GLU A 694 38.13 -5.11 -5.32
C GLU A 694 38.65 -5.91 -6.52
N THR A 695 38.16 -7.15 -6.73
CA THR A 695 38.52 -7.99 -7.88
C THR A 695 38.12 -7.37 -9.22
N PHE A 696 36.95 -6.70 -9.27
CA PHE A 696 36.51 -5.93 -10.44
C PHE A 696 37.27 -4.60 -10.63
N ASN A 697 38.34 -4.34 -9.85
CA ASN A 697 39.14 -3.12 -9.91
C ASN A 697 38.32 -1.84 -9.70
N ILE A 698 37.24 -1.93 -8.92
CA ILE A 698 36.44 -0.74 -8.55
C ILE A 698 37.27 0.13 -7.57
N PRO A 699 37.37 1.44 -7.80
CA PRO A 699 38.26 2.31 -7.02
C PRO A 699 38.04 2.22 -5.51
N GLU A 700 39.11 2.18 -4.77
CA GLU A 700 39.11 2.03 -3.31
C GLU A 700 38.29 3.14 -2.63
N GLU A 701 38.35 4.38 -3.15
CA GLU A 701 37.54 5.48 -2.63
C GLU A 701 36.04 5.22 -2.70
N PHE A 702 35.53 4.66 -3.83
CA PHE A 702 34.15 4.26 -3.97
C PHE A 702 33.80 3.14 -2.99
N THR A 703 34.62 2.10 -2.95
CA THR A 703 34.43 0.95 -2.07
C THR A 703 34.44 1.35 -0.59
N LYS A 704 35.32 2.28 -0.17
CA LYS A 704 35.35 2.85 1.20
C LYS A 704 34.03 3.55 1.57
N VAL A 705 33.44 4.34 0.66
CA VAL A 705 32.16 5.00 0.89
C VAL A 705 31.06 3.94 1.09
N VAL A 706 30.98 2.96 0.19
CA VAL A 706 29.97 1.89 0.27
C VAL A 706 30.14 1.08 1.57
N LYS A 707 31.34 0.65 1.91
CA LYS A 707 31.66 -0.04 3.18
C LYS A 707 31.20 0.79 4.39
N SER A 708 31.44 2.10 4.37
CA SER A 708 31.03 3.01 5.44
C SER A 708 29.51 3.13 5.60
N LEU A 709 28.77 3.20 4.48
CA LEU A 709 27.30 3.22 4.47
C LEU A 709 26.72 1.97 5.11
N TYR A 710 27.28 0.79 4.80
CA TYR A 710 26.82 -0.48 5.37
C TYR A 710 27.27 -0.70 6.81
N LYS A 711 28.50 -0.29 7.19
CA LYS A 711 29.00 -0.36 8.57
C LYS A 711 28.11 0.42 9.55
N SER A 712 27.53 1.52 9.10
CA SER A 712 26.64 2.37 9.89
C SER A 712 25.14 2.08 9.67
N ALA A 713 24.81 1.06 8.88
CA ALA A 713 23.43 0.72 8.55
C ALA A 713 22.71 0.04 9.72
N HIS A 714 21.67 0.70 10.21
CA HIS A 714 20.75 0.14 11.21
C HIS A 714 19.32 0.19 10.69
N THR A 715 18.55 -0.81 11.09
CA THR A 715 17.16 -0.96 10.62
C THR A 715 16.22 -1.22 11.78
N LYS A 716 15.05 -0.57 11.78
CA LYS A 716 13.92 -0.83 12.69
C LYS A 716 12.79 -1.50 11.92
N VAL A 717 12.13 -2.48 12.51
CA VAL A 717 10.96 -3.11 11.87
C VAL A 717 9.68 -2.41 12.31
N ALA A 718 8.78 -2.13 11.37
CA ALA A 718 7.51 -1.47 11.63
C ALA A 718 6.35 -2.48 11.55
N ILE A 719 5.65 -2.71 12.65
CA ILE A 719 4.41 -3.49 12.71
C ILE A 719 3.28 -2.60 13.22
N ASN A 720 2.19 -2.52 12.48
CA ASN A 720 1.01 -1.71 12.83
C ASN A 720 1.33 -0.26 13.25
N GLY A 721 2.40 0.33 12.68
CA GLY A 721 2.85 1.69 13.02
C GLY A 721 3.69 1.81 14.29
N VAL A 722 4.09 0.68 14.89
CA VAL A 722 5.07 0.58 15.98
C VAL A 722 6.42 0.23 15.37
N LEU A 723 7.49 0.90 15.80
CA LEU A 723 8.86 0.58 15.41
C LEU A 723 9.52 -0.27 16.52
N SER A 724 10.27 -1.28 16.11
CA SER A 724 11.14 -2.05 17.00
C SER A 724 12.38 -1.26 17.41
N GLU A 725 13.17 -1.80 18.33
CA GLU A 725 14.57 -1.41 18.50
C GLU A 725 15.36 -1.70 17.20
N PRO A 726 16.44 -0.94 16.94
CA PRO A 726 17.26 -1.15 15.76
C PRO A 726 18.08 -2.42 15.84
N PHE A 727 18.39 -3.04 14.70
CA PHE A 727 19.44 -4.03 14.53
C PHE A 727 20.41 -3.59 13.41
N GLN A 728 21.65 -4.07 13.47
CA GLN A 728 22.66 -3.75 12.48
C GLN A 728 22.51 -4.62 11.23
N VAL A 729 22.68 -4.04 10.05
CA VAL A 729 22.70 -4.78 8.77
C VAL A 729 24.13 -5.22 8.50
N THR A 730 24.42 -6.51 8.67
CA THR A 730 25.78 -7.10 8.53
C THR A 730 25.93 -7.97 7.29
N ARG A 731 24.84 -8.23 6.55
CA ARG A 731 24.81 -8.92 5.26
C ARG A 731 23.66 -8.44 4.38
N GLY A 732 23.70 -8.84 3.13
CA GLY A 732 22.70 -8.49 2.12
C GLY A 732 22.84 -7.06 1.61
N VAL A 733 22.05 -6.75 0.58
CA VAL A 733 21.90 -5.41 0.03
C VAL A 733 20.51 -4.87 0.33
N ARG A 734 20.38 -3.56 0.59
CA ARG A 734 19.15 -2.97 1.14
C ARG A 734 18.06 -2.86 0.06
N GLN A 735 16.97 -3.61 0.17
CA GLN A 735 15.84 -3.54 -0.77
C GLN A 735 15.18 -2.14 -0.72
N GLY A 736 15.32 -1.36 -1.82
CA GLY A 736 14.82 0.01 -1.92
C GLY A 736 15.92 1.09 -1.93
N ASP A 737 17.18 0.69 -1.87
CA ASP A 737 18.35 1.53 -2.12
C ASP A 737 18.68 1.52 -3.63
N PRO A 738 18.87 2.67 -4.28
CA PRO A 738 19.23 2.75 -5.69
C PRO A 738 20.51 2.01 -6.10
N LEU A 739 21.50 1.88 -5.21
CA LEU A 739 22.76 1.22 -5.48
C LEU A 739 22.67 -0.31 -5.37
N SER A 740 21.75 -0.82 -4.56
CA SER A 740 21.69 -2.25 -4.20
C SER A 740 21.54 -3.20 -5.38
N CYS A 741 20.85 -2.79 -6.43
CA CYS A 741 20.64 -3.63 -7.60
C CYS A 741 21.97 -3.92 -8.31
N LEU A 742 22.77 -2.89 -8.56
CA LEU A 742 24.07 -3.05 -9.21
C LEU A 742 25.09 -3.79 -8.33
N LEU A 743 25.05 -3.59 -7.02
CA LEU A 743 25.89 -4.36 -6.08
C LEU A 743 25.52 -5.83 -6.09
N PHE A 744 24.24 -6.16 -6.22
CA PHE A 744 23.80 -7.54 -6.32
C PHE A 744 24.22 -8.19 -7.65
N ASP A 745 24.06 -7.47 -8.78
CA ASP A 745 24.49 -7.96 -10.10
C ASP A 745 26.01 -8.24 -10.13
N LEU A 746 26.81 -7.37 -9.51
CA LEU A 746 28.26 -7.61 -9.34
C LEU A 746 28.55 -8.84 -8.47
N ALA A 747 27.75 -9.05 -7.41
CA ALA A 747 27.95 -10.18 -6.50
C ALA A 747 27.59 -11.55 -7.11
N ILE A 748 26.67 -11.60 -8.08
CA ILE A 748 26.28 -12.86 -8.75
C ILE A 748 27.12 -13.14 -10.01
N GLU A 749 27.76 -12.15 -10.61
CA GLU A 749 28.53 -12.32 -11.84
C GLU A 749 29.65 -13.38 -11.73
N PRO A 750 30.38 -13.52 -10.60
CA PRO A 750 31.38 -14.59 -10.45
C PRO A 750 30.79 -16.00 -10.60
N LEU A 751 29.57 -16.25 -10.12
CA LEU A 751 28.85 -17.52 -10.38
C LEU A 751 28.63 -17.74 -11.87
N ALA A 752 28.16 -16.72 -12.58
CA ALA A 752 27.95 -16.82 -14.02
C ALA A 752 29.28 -17.07 -14.77
N CYS A 753 30.37 -16.42 -14.38
CA CYS A 753 31.70 -16.67 -14.91
C CYS A 753 32.13 -18.14 -14.71
N LYS A 754 31.95 -18.65 -13.49
CA LYS A 754 32.29 -20.03 -13.13
C LYS A 754 31.49 -21.05 -13.96
N LEU A 755 30.19 -20.83 -14.13
CA LEU A 755 29.35 -21.69 -14.98
C LEU A 755 29.82 -21.68 -16.45
N ARG A 756 30.11 -20.49 -17.01
CA ARG A 756 30.60 -20.34 -18.37
C ARG A 756 32.01 -20.98 -18.58
N ASN A 757 32.89 -20.86 -17.61
CA ASN A 757 34.26 -21.37 -17.68
C ASN A 757 34.36 -22.88 -17.44
N CYS A 758 33.34 -23.51 -16.84
CA CYS A 758 33.38 -24.93 -16.53
C CYS A 758 33.48 -25.78 -17.82
N LYS A 759 34.54 -26.59 -17.91
CA LYS A 759 34.78 -27.45 -19.06
C LYS A 759 33.84 -28.65 -19.11
N ASP A 760 33.36 -29.09 -17.94
CA ASP A 760 32.47 -30.25 -17.81
C ASP A 760 30.99 -29.88 -18.11
N LEU A 761 30.70 -28.61 -18.31
CA LEU A 761 29.41 -28.15 -18.78
C LEU A 761 29.49 -27.81 -20.26
N GLU A 762 28.96 -28.68 -21.11
CA GLU A 762 28.91 -28.41 -22.55
C GLU A 762 27.97 -27.28 -22.89
N GLY A 763 26.85 -27.13 -22.13
CA GLY A 763 25.76 -26.24 -22.45
C GLY A 763 25.10 -26.60 -23.78
N LEU A 764 24.43 -25.68 -24.41
CA LEU A 764 23.93 -25.83 -25.77
C LEU A 764 24.94 -25.22 -26.73
N LYS A 765 25.49 -26.09 -27.61
CA LYS A 765 26.38 -25.70 -28.72
C LYS A 765 25.51 -25.36 -29.92
N ILE A 766 25.57 -24.12 -30.37
CA ILE A 766 24.79 -23.66 -31.51
C ILE A 766 25.73 -23.54 -32.73
N PRO A 767 25.48 -24.23 -33.84
CA PRO A 767 26.36 -24.19 -35.02
C PRO A 767 26.62 -22.75 -35.50
N GLY A 768 27.90 -22.43 -35.76
CA GLY A 768 28.30 -21.09 -36.20
C GLY A 768 28.36 -20.00 -35.09
N ILE A 769 28.21 -20.40 -33.83
CA ILE A 769 28.36 -19.51 -32.66
C ILE A 769 29.44 -20.10 -31.76
N ASP A 770 30.54 -19.36 -31.55
CA ASP A 770 31.66 -19.82 -30.73
C ASP A 770 31.31 -19.87 -29.23
N GLU A 771 30.40 -19.01 -28.82
CA GLU A 771 29.96 -18.88 -27.43
C GLU A 771 28.96 -19.98 -27.07
N ARG A 772 29.26 -20.75 -26.01
CA ARG A 772 28.35 -21.76 -25.47
C ARG A 772 27.21 -21.10 -24.70
N LEU A 773 25.97 -21.48 -24.96
CA LEU A 773 24.84 -21.04 -24.19
C LEU A 773 24.72 -21.91 -22.92
N ILE A 774 25.03 -21.35 -21.75
CA ILE A 774 24.99 -22.04 -20.45
C ILE A 774 24.09 -21.34 -19.44
N VAL A 775 24.19 -20.03 -19.32
CA VAL A 775 23.51 -19.29 -18.26
C VAL A 775 22.97 -17.96 -18.76
N ASN A 776 21.75 -17.62 -18.31
CA ASN A 776 21.15 -16.28 -18.41
C ASN A 776 20.69 -15.83 -17.03
N LEU A 777 20.88 -14.55 -16.75
CA LEU A 777 20.54 -13.93 -15.46
C LEU A 777 19.63 -12.72 -15.65
N PHE A 778 18.62 -12.62 -14.80
CA PHE A 778 17.86 -11.38 -14.64
C PHE A 778 17.78 -11.05 -13.14
N ALA A 779 18.79 -10.35 -12.66
CA ALA A 779 19.07 -10.17 -11.24
C ALA A 779 19.23 -11.54 -10.55
N ASP A 780 18.30 -11.93 -9.67
CA ASP A 780 18.28 -13.20 -8.94
C ASP A 780 17.68 -14.37 -9.73
N ASP A 781 16.87 -14.10 -10.76
CA ASP A 781 16.32 -15.15 -11.63
C ASP A 781 17.45 -15.72 -12.52
N THR A 782 17.81 -16.98 -12.30
CA THR A 782 18.91 -17.68 -13.00
C THR A 782 18.33 -18.77 -13.89
N THR A 783 18.66 -18.75 -15.18
CA THR A 783 18.25 -19.77 -16.15
C THR A 783 19.49 -20.47 -16.72
N LEU A 784 19.55 -21.80 -16.63
CA LEU A 784 20.61 -22.61 -17.20
C LEU A 784 20.12 -23.35 -18.44
N PHE A 785 21.01 -23.53 -19.38
CA PHE A 785 20.82 -24.32 -20.61
C PHE A 785 21.85 -25.44 -20.62
N LEU A 786 21.41 -26.70 -20.58
CA LEU A 786 22.27 -27.87 -20.47
C LEU A 786 21.96 -28.84 -21.61
N SER A 787 23.00 -29.45 -22.20
CA SER A 787 22.84 -30.56 -23.12
C SER A 787 22.50 -31.84 -22.36
N LYS A 788 22.01 -32.88 -23.07
CA LYS A 788 21.74 -34.21 -22.49
C LYS A 788 22.96 -34.89 -21.88
N ASN A 789 24.18 -34.46 -22.29
CA ASN A 789 25.44 -35.02 -21.79
C ASN A 789 25.89 -34.38 -20.47
N ASN A 790 25.24 -33.30 -20.01
CA ASN A 790 25.64 -32.64 -18.80
C ASN A 790 25.07 -33.36 -17.57
N HIS A 791 25.89 -33.46 -16.53
CA HIS A 791 25.51 -34.01 -15.24
C HIS A 791 24.98 -32.92 -14.31
N PHE A 792 23.80 -33.12 -13.70
CA PHE A 792 23.22 -32.14 -12.77
C PHE A 792 24.06 -31.96 -11.51
N ASP A 793 24.77 -32.98 -11.05
CA ASP A 793 25.68 -32.92 -9.89
C ASP A 793 26.82 -31.92 -10.12
N THR A 794 27.34 -31.79 -11.35
CA THR A 794 28.33 -30.73 -11.67
C THR A 794 27.77 -29.36 -11.43
N VAL A 795 26.55 -29.07 -11.89
CA VAL A 795 25.86 -27.81 -11.60
C VAL A 795 25.66 -27.64 -10.10
N GLY A 796 25.17 -28.70 -9.41
CA GLY A 796 24.95 -28.68 -7.95
C GLY A 796 26.20 -28.28 -7.17
N ASN A 797 27.36 -28.86 -7.54
CA ASN A 797 28.66 -28.58 -6.90
C ASN A 797 29.10 -27.11 -7.15
N LEU A 798 28.94 -26.58 -8.36
CA LEU A 798 29.27 -25.19 -8.68
C LEU A 798 28.39 -24.19 -7.88
N LEU A 799 27.09 -24.45 -7.84
CA LEU A 799 26.15 -23.65 -7.05
C LEU A 799 26.47 -23.71 -5.55
N GLN A 800 26.76 -24.89 -5.02
CA GLN A 800 27.08 -25.08 -3.60
C GLN A 800 28.36 -24.36 -3.20
N THR A 801 29.41 -24.44 -4.04
CA THR A 801 30.69 -23.75 -3.78
C THR A 801 30.50 -22.24 -3.71
N TRP A 802 29.80 -21.66 -4.69
CA TRP A 802 29.50 -20.23 -4.68
C TRP A 802 28.60 -19.86 -3.49
N CYS A 803 27.57 -20.67 -3.19
CA CYS A 803 26.70 -20.44 -2.02
C CYS A 803 27.49 -20.41 -0.70
N LYS A 804 28.48 -21.28 -0.55
CA LYS A 804 29.38 -21.34 0.63
C LYS A 804 30.10 -20.02 0.83
N VAL A 805 30.62 -19.39 -0.23
CA VAL A 805 31.40 -18.16 -0.14
C VAL A 805 30.55 -16.90 -0.17
N SER A 806 29.51 -16.86 -0.99
CA SER A 806 28.60 -15.69 -1.13
C SER A 806 27.59 -15.58 0.00
N GLY A 807 27.24 -16.72 0.66
CA GLY A 807 26.15 -16.82 1.61
C GLY A 807 24.77 -16.92 0.98
N ALA A 808 24.69 -16.99 -0.35
CA ALA A 808 23.44 -17.20 -1.08
C ALA A 808 22.86 -18.62 -0.86
N LYS A 809 21.62 -18.82 -1.27
CA LYS A 809 20.96 -20.12 -1.20
C LYS A 809 19.93 -20.25 -2.30
N PHE A 810 19.99 -21.36 -3.07
CA PHE A 810 18.96 -21.70 -4.04
C PHE A 810 17.80 -22.47 -3.40
N ASN A 811 16.61 -22.33 -3.99
CA ASN A 811 15.39 -22.96 -3.50
C ASN A 811 15.01 -24.15 -4.41
N ILE A 812 15.33 -25.36 -3.97
CA ILE A 812 15.07 -26.60 -4.71
C ILE A 812 13.57 -26.75 -5.03
N GLU A 813 12.68 -26.44 -4.09
CA GLU A 813 11.22 -26.61 -4.26
C GLU A 813 10.61 -25.70 -5.34
N LYS A 814 11.34 -24.65 -5.72
CA LYS A 814 10.91 -23.73 -6.78
C LYS A 814 11.75 -23.84 -8.06
N THR A 815 12.68 -24.76 -8.08
CA THR A 815 13.42 -25.08 -9.31
C THR A 815 12.47 -25.79 -10.28
N GLU A 816 12.40 -25.26 -11.51
CA GLU A 816 11.57 -25.84 -12.57
C GLU A 816 12.49 -26.21 -13.76
N ILE A 817 12.28 -27.41 -14.32
CA ILE A 817 13.04 -27.93 -15.46
C ILE A 817 12.11 -28.11 -16.65
N ILE A 818 12.51 -27.60 -17.81
CA ILE A 818 11.85 -27.79 -19.10
C ILE A 818 12.77 -28.66 -19.98
N PRO A 819 12.46 -29.96 -20.17
CA PRO A 819 13.17 -30.75 -21.14
C PRO A 819 12.95 -30.25 -22.58
N ILE A 820 13.97 -30.21 -23.41
CA ILE A 820 13.90 -29.71 -24.79
C ILE A 820 14.50 -30.74 -25.76
N GLY A 821 14.26 -30.62 -27.06
CA GLY A 821 14.71 -31.55 -28.09
C GLY A 821 13.62 -32.53 -28.54
N THR A 822 14.00 -33.77 -28.81
CA THR A 822 13.07 -34.81 -29.27
C THR A 822 12.00 -35.16 -28.25
N GLU A 823 10.82 -35.56 -28.70
CA GLU A 823 9.74 -36.00 -27.84
C GLU A 823 10.14 -37.16 -26.93
N ALA A 824 10.93 -38.10 -27.50
CA ALA A 824 11.46 -39.25 -26.78
C ALA A 824 12.36 -38.84 -25.62
N HIS A 825 13.25 -37.85 -25.82
CA HIS A 825 14.10 -37.29 -24.75
C HIS A 825 13.25 -36.57 -23.68
N ARG A 826 12.32 -35.74 -24.09
CA ARG A 826 11.46 -35.01 -23.15
C ARG A 826 10.67 -35.95 -22.22
N LEU A 827 10.08 -37.02 -22.79
CA LEU A 827 9.41 -38.09 -22.07
C LEU A 827 10.34 -38.86 -21.14
N ASN A 828 11.56 -39.19 -21.66
CA ASN A 828 12.57 -39.89 -20.84
C ASN A 828 12.94 -39.07 -19.59
N VAL A 829 13.30 -37.79 -19.75
CA VAL A 829 13.65 -36.91 -18.62
C VAL A 829 12.47 -36.77 -17.63
N ALA A 830 11.25 -36.63 -18.14
CA ALA A 830 10.05 -36.50 -17.29
C ALA A 830 9.77 -37.78 -16.47
N ASN A 831 10.05 -38.97 -17.03
CA ASN A 831 9.76 -40.22 -16.38
C ASN A 831 10.91 -40.73 -15.49
N THR A 832 12.16 -40.67 -15.98
CA THR A 832 13.34 -41.11 -15.23
C THR A 832 13.87 -40.11 -14.24
N ARG A 833 13.49 -38.84 -14.40
CA ARG A 833 14.02 -37.68 -13.66
C ARG A 833 15.54 -37.55 -13.75
N LYS A 834 16.11 -37.90 -14.88
CA LYS A 834 17.55 -37.80 -15.18
C LYS A 834 17.77 -36.93 -16.41
N ILE A 835 18.69 -35.98 -16.34
CA ILE A 835 19.11 -35.15 -17.49
C ILE A 835 20.02 -35.98 -18.38
N ASN A 836 21.07 -36.51 -17.79
CA ASN A 836 21.93 -37.51 -18.43
C ASN A 836 21.47 -38.92 -18.02
N SER A 837 21.30 -39.82 -18.97
CA SER A 837 20.93 -41.23 -18.71
C SER A 837 21.92 -41.95 -17.80
N GLU A 838 23.19 -41.53 -17.80
CA GLU A 838 24.27 -42.09 -16.99
C GLU A 838 24.29 -41.54 -15.53
N ASP A 839 23.47 -40.52 -15.20
CA ASP A 839 23.43 -39.99 -13.85
C ASP A 839 23.10 -41.10 -12.84
N PRO A 840 23.87 -41.24 -11.74
CA PRO A 840 23.66 -42.31 -10.77
C PRO A 840 22.35 -42.16 -9.99
N THR A 841 21.92 -40.93 -9.76
CA THR A 841 20.71 -40.59 -8.96
C THR A 841 19.73 -39.76 -9.76
N PRO A 842 18.41 -39.98 -9.62
CA PRO A 842 17.42 -39.12 -10.20
C PRO A 842 17.39 -37.75 -9.46
N LEU A 843 16.90 -36.73 -10.15
CA LEU A 843 16.66 -35.39 -9.57
C LEU A 843 15.69 -35.46 -8.39
N ASP A 844 15.91 -34.59 -7.40
CA ASP A 844 15.05 -34.48 -6.18
C ASP A 844 13.57 -34.39 -6.61
N ASN A 845 12.71 -35.17 -5.92
CA ASN A 845 11.28 -35.24 -6.20
C ASN A 845 10.55 -33.87 -6.04
N LYS A 846 11.14 -32.95 -5.33
CA LYS A 846 10.62 -31.59 -5.15
C LYS A 846 10.82 -30.70 -6.37
N ILE A 847 11.78 -31.03 -7.25
CA ILE A 847 12.01 -30.30 -8.49
C ILE A 847 10.87 -30.59 -9.46
N LYS A 848 10.23 -29.57 -9.99
CA LYS A 848 9.18 -29.71 -10.98
C LYS A 848 9.78 -29.88 -12.39
N ILE A 849 9.42 -30.95 -13.06
CA ILE A 849 9.78 -31.18 -14.48
C ILE A 849 8.53 -30.99 -15.34
N ALA A 850 8.59 -30.03 -16.26
CA ALA A 850 7.49 -29.72 -17.17
C ALA A 850 7.33 -30.77 -18.26
N ARG A 851 6.10 -31.18 -18.54
CA ARG A 851 5.72 -32.02 -19.67
C ARG A 851 5.25 -31.18 -20.85
N ASP A 852 5.08 -31.78 -22.02
CA ASP A 852 4.45 -31.12 -23.16
C ASP A 852 3.06 -30.60 -22.79
N GLY A 853 2.79 -29.31 -23.09
CA GLY A 853 1.58 -28.59 -22.67
C GLY A 853 1.68 -27.89 -21.32
N ASP A 854 2.65 -28.23 -20.46
CA ASP A 854 2.87 -27.54 -19.20
C ASP A 854 3.58 -26.19 -19.41
N ALA A 855 2.99 -25.14 -18.95
CA ALA A 855 3.55 -23.80 -19.03
C ALA A 855 4.34 -23.44 -17.76
N VAL A 856 5.63 -23.20 -17.89
CA VAL A 856 6.52 -22.70 -16.83
C VAL A 856 6.55 -21.18 -16.89
N ARG A 857 6.37 -20.53 -15.76
CA ARG A 857 6.40 -19.07 -15.68
C ARG A 857 7.82 -18.57 -15.45
N SER A 858 8.49 -18.15 -16.53
CA SER A 858 9.81 -17.53 -16.48
C SER A 858 9.74 -16.05 -16.83
N LEU A 859 10.37 -15.19 -16.03
CA LEU A 859 10.48 -13.74 -16.23
C LEU A 859 9.13 -13.02 -16.51
N GLY A 860 8.03 -13.60 -16.04
CA GLY A 860 6.68 -13.05 -16.24
C GLY A 860 5.95 -13.52 -17.50
N ALA A 861 6.62 -14.24 -18.39
CA ALA A 861 6.07 -14.95 -19.55
C ALA A 861 5.83 -16.42 -19.26
N TRP A 862 5.17 -17.12 -20.17
CA TRP A 862 4.91 -18.55 -20.09
C TRP A 862 5.73 -19.29 -21.16
N VAL A 863 6.58 -20.21 -20.74
CA VAL A 863 7.55 -20.90 -21.61
C VAL A 863 7.38 -22.42 -21.42
N GLY A 864 7.50 -23.19 -22.49
CA GLY A 864 7.40 -24.65 -22.46
C GLY A 864 7.16 -25.26 -23.85
N ASN A 865 7.22 -26.59 -23.96
CA ASN A 865 6.93 -27.28 -25.21
C ASN A 865 5.40 -27.38 -25.42
N LYS A 866 4.95 -27.14 -26.64
CA LYS A 866 3.53 -27.28 -27.06
C LYS A 866 2.53 -26.56 -26.09
N VAL A 867 2.94 -25.44 -25.49
CA VAL A 867 2.09 -24.66 -24.56
C VAL A 867 0.99 -23.94 -25.34
N SER A 868 -0.24 -23.98 -24.82
CA SER A 868 -1.37 -23.23 -25.40
C SER A 868 -1.17 -21.72 -25.28
N ASP A 869 -1.28 -21.01 -26.40
CA ASP A 869 -1.21 -19.54 -26.45
C ASP A 869 -2.39 -18.85 -25.74
N LEU A 870 -3.48 -19.57 -25.43
CA LEU A 870 -4.72 -19.02 -24.87
C LEU A 870 -4.67 -18.78 -23.37
N THR A 871 -4.10 -19.72 -22.62
CA THR A 871 -4.15 -19.72 -21.16
C THR A 871 -3.67 -18.41 -20.50
N PRO A 872 -2.59 -17.76 -20.94
CA PRO A 872 -2.14 -16.48 -20.40
C PRO A 872 -3.15 -15.34 -20.63
N TRP A 873 -3.84 -15.36 -21.78
CA TRP A 873 -4.70 -14.25 -22.21
C TRP A 873 -6.08 -14.25 -21.53
N GLU A 874 -6.68 -15.40 -21.23
CA GLU A 874 -7.97 -15.50 -20.56
C GLU A 874 -7.99 -14.73 -19.23
N THR A 875 -6.96 -14.95 -18.42
CA THR A 875 -6.81 -14.22 -17.13
C THR A 875 -6.68 -12.71 -17.33
N ILE A 876 -6.04 -12.26 -18.41
CA ILE A 876 -5.85 -10.84 -18.71
C ILE A 876 -7.17 -10.23 -19.21
N LEU A 877 -7.89 -10.90 -20.09
CA LEU A 877 -9.20 -10.45 -20.59
C LEU A 877 -10.20 -10.26 -19.43
N ASP A 878 -10.25 -11.21 -18.49
CA ASP A 878 -11.12 -11.10 -17.32
C ASP A 878 -10.71 -9.92 -16.41
N LYS A 879 -9.43 -9.73 -16.15
CA LYS A 879 -8.92 -8.57 -15.40
C LYS A 879 -9.26 -7.25 -16.08
N MET A 880 -9.15 -7.18 -17.40
CA MET A 880 -9.48 -5.97 -18.18
C MET A 880 -10.96 -5.64 -18.05
N ARG A 881 -11.86 -6.63 -18.29
CA ARG A 881 -13.31 -6.45 -18.16
C ARG A 881 -13.70 -5.95 -16.77
N LYS A 882 -13.20 -6.59 -15.72
CA LYS A 882 -13.42 -6.18 -14.32
C LYS A 882 -12.93 -4.75 -14.06
N ARG A 883 -11.76 -4.40 -14.58
CA ARG A 883 -11.18 -3.08 -14.35
C ARG A 883 -11.92 -1.97 -15.10
N LEU A 884 -12.33 -2.21 -16.35
CA LEU A 884 -13.12 -1.26 -17.14
C LEU A 884 -14.51 -1.05 -16.54
N ALA A 885 -15.16 -2.10 -16.04
CA ALA A 885 -16.44 -1.99 -15.32
C ALA A 885 -16.35 -1.08 -14.08
N VAL A 886 -15.21 -1.10 -13.37
CA VAL A 886 -14.98 -0.16 -12.26
C VAL A 886 -14.86 1.28 -12.74
N TRP A 887 -14.20 1.52 -13.87
CA TRP A 887 -14.04 2.85 -14.44
C TRP A 887 -15.34 3.39 -15.07
N ALA A 888 -16.14 2.54 -15.69
CA ALA A 888 -17.44 2.90 -16.27
C ALA A 888 -18.37 3.58 -15.25
N LYS A 889 -18.33 3.14 -13.98
CA LYS A 889 -19.11 3.74 -12.88
C LYS A 889 -18.84 5.22 -12.60
N SER A 890 -17.82 5.81 -13.20
CA SER A 890 -17.51 7.25 -13.05
C SER A 890 -17.99 8.09 -14.23
N ASN A 891 -18.69 7.49 -15.18
CA ASN A 891 -19.17 8.15 -16.41
C ASN A 891 -18.10 9.04 -17.06
N PRO A 892 -16.93 8.47 -17.43
CA PRO A 892 -15.87 9.27 -18.04
C PRO A 892 -16.31 9.82 -19.39
N THR A 893 -15.83 11.03 -19.74
CA THR A 893 -16.02 11.57 -21.08
C THR A 893 -15.35 10.67 -22.12
N LEU A 894 -15.62 10.89 -23.39
CA LEU A 894 -14.98 10.14 -24.49
C LEU A 894 -13.44 10.29 -24.44
N TYR A 895 -12.95 11.49 -24.08
CA TYR A 895 -11.52 11.72 -23.86
C TYR A 895 -10.99 10.91 -22.64
N GLY A 896 -11.74 10.89 -21.55
CA GLY A 896 -11.42 10.07 -20.39
C GLY A 896 -11.44 8.56 -20.69
N LYS A 897 -12.40 8.07 -21.47
CA LYS A 897 -12.46 6.68 -21.93
C LYS A 897 -11.22 6.30 -22.75
N ARG A 898 -10.75 7.18 -23.65
CA ARG A 898 -9.49 6.99 -24.39
C ARG A 898 -8.30 6.81 -23.45
N LEU A 899 -8.12 7.68 -22.44
CA LEU A 899 -7.03 7.57 -21.47
C LEU A 899 -7.11 6.27 -20.62
N ILE A 900 -8.31 5.86 -20.24
CA ILE A 900 -8.55 4.61 -19.50
C ILE A 900 -8.17 3.41 -20.36
N ILE A 901 -8.55 3.37 -21.62
CA ILE A 901 -8.19 2.31 -22.57
C ILE A 901 -6.67 2.21 -22.70
N GLN A 902 -6.00 3.32 -22.89
CA GLN A 902 -4.54 3.36 -22.98
C GLN A 902 -3.87 2.84 -21.71
N ALA A 903 -4.37 3.20 -20.52
CA ALA A 903 -3.80 2.77 -19.25
C ALA A 903 -4.15 1.33 -18.88
N VAL A 904 -5.39 0.91 -19.13
CA VAL A 904 -5.88 -0.42 -18.73
C VAL A 904 -5.54 -1.44 -19.79
N ILE A 905 -6.04 -1.26 -21.00
CA ILE A 905 -5.84 -2.24 -22.07
C ILE A 905 -4.37 -2.24 -22.53
N GLY A 906 -3.82 -1.06 -22.82
CA GLY A 906 -2.39 -0.92 -23.16
C GLY A 906 -1.49 -1.47 -22.07
N GLY A 907 -1.75 -1.09 -20.81
CA GLY A 907 -0.94 -1.53 -19.67
C GLY A 907 -0.96 -3.04 -19.40
N TYR A 908 -2.13 -3.70 -19.53
CA TYR A 908 -2.22 -5.15 -19.31
C TYR A 908 -1.71 -5.99 -20.47
N THR A 909 -1.80 -5.50 -21.70
CA THR A 909 -1.47 -6.30 -22.89
C THR A 909 -0.04 -6.12 -23.37
N GLN A 910 0.57 -4.95 -23.21
CA GLN A 910 1.84 -4.59 -23.85
C GLN A 910 3.00 -5.55 -23.49
N PHE A 911 3.11 -5.93 -22.20
CA PHE A 911 4.18 -6.83 -21.78
C PHE A 911 4.05 -8.19 -22.46
N LEU A 912 2.86 -8.80 -22.38
CA LEU A 912 2.65 -10.15 -22.90
C LEU A 912 2.72 -10.18 -24.44
N THR A 913 2.16 -9.16 -25.11
CA THR A 913 2.32 -9.04 -26.57
C THR A 913 3.79 -8.97 -26.99
N LYS A 914 4.59 -8.16 -26.30
CA LYS A 914 6.03 -8.08 -26.62
C LYS A 914 6.79 -9.36 -26.27
N ALA A 915 6.39 -10.07 -25.21
CA ALA A 915 7.05 -11.29 -24.76
C ALA A 915 6.71 -12.53 -25.62
N GLN A 916 5.43 -12.69 -26.01
CA GLN A 916 4.91 -13.93 -26.59
C GLN A 916 4.04 -13.73 -27.85
N GLY A 917 3.83 -12.48 -28.29
CA GLY A 917 2.87 -12.16 -29.34
C GLY A 917 1.42 -12.08 -28.84
N MET A 918 0.52 -11.72 -29.75
CA MET A 918 -0.93 -11.68 -29.49
C MET A 918 -1.66 -12.46 -30.58
N PRO A 919 -2.37 -13.56 -30.26
CA PRO A 919 -3.15 -14.29 -31.23
C PRO A 919 -4.26 -13.42 -31.85
N PRO A 920 -4.60 -13.57 -33.16
CA PRO A 920 -5.59 -12.73 -33.85
C PRO A 920 -6.97 -12.72 -33.20
N HIS A 921 -7.42 -13.85 -32.67
CA HIS A 921 -8.73 -13.94 -31.99
C HIS A 921 -8.74 -13.21 -30.65
N ILE A 922 -7.59 -13.11 -29.95
CA ILE A 922 -7.44 -12.29 -28.73
C ILE A 922 -7.46 -10.80 -29.09
N GLU A 923 -6.80 -10.42 -30.19
CA GLU A 923 -6.86 -9.06 -30.71
C GLU A 923 -8.30 -8.64 -31.05
N ALA A 924 -9.05 -9.52 -31.71
CA ALA A 924 -10.47 -9.29 -32.01
C ALA A 924 -11.31 -9.13 -30.73
N ALA A 925 -11.09 -10.00 -29.72
CA ALA A 925 -11.78 -9.92 -28.44
C ALA A 925 -11.46 -8.61 -27.68
N ILE A 926 -10.23 -8.13 -27.74
CA ILE A 926 -9.84 -6.86 -27.12
C ILE A 926 -10.47 -5.68 -27.85
N ASN A 927 -10.50 -5.70 -29.18
CA ASN A 927 -11.16 -4.67 -29.98
C ASN A 927 -12.66 -4.61 -29.69
N GLU A 928 -13.31 -5.74 -29.45
CA GLU A 928 -14.70 -5.78 -29.00
C GLU A 928 -14.86 -5.16 -27.60
N ILE A 929 -13.97 -5.48 -26.64
CA ILE A 929 -13.98 -4.85 -25.31
C ILE A 929 -13.80 -3.33 -25.40
N ILE A 930 -12.91 -2.84 -26.28
CA ILE A 930 -12.71 -1.40 -26.53
C ILE A 930 -14.01 -0.77 -27.05
N ARG A 931 -14.62 -1.36 -28.07
CA ARG A 931 -15.87 -0.90 -28.67
C ARG A 931 -16.99 -0.79 -27.63
N ASN A 932 -17.17 -1.86 -26.86
CA ASN A 932 -18.22 -1.93 -25.86
C ASN A 932 -18.01 -0.91 -24.73
N PHE A 933 -16.77 -0.65 -24.32
CA PHE A 933 -16.47 0.38 -23.32
C PHE A 933 -16.65 1.82 -23.85
N ILE A 934 -16.28 2.09 -25.09
CA ILE A 934 -16.46 3.42 -25.71
C ILE A 934 -17.94 3.74 -25.85
N TRP A 935 -18.73 2.80 -26.41
CA TRP A 935 -20.10 3.00 -26.83
C TRP A 935 -21.14 2.46 -25.83
N GLU A 936 -20.72 2.01 -24.65
CA GLU A 936 -21.63 1.52 -23.59
C GLU A 936 -22.54 0.38 -24.08
N ASN A 937 -21.97 -0.53 -24.90
CA ASN A 937 -22.65 -1.63 -25.59
C ASN A 937 -23.69 -1.20 -26.64
N ASP A 938 -23.64 0.05 -27.14
CA ASP A 938 -24.48 0.45 -28.28
C ASP A 938 -24.12 -0.37 -29.52
N VAL A 939 -25.11 -1.02 -30.10
CA VAL A 939 -24.96 -1.89 -31.28
C VAL A 939 -24.71 -1.06 -32.53
N HIS A 940 -25.23 0.18 -32.59
CA HIS A 940 -25.14 1.08 -33.73
C HIS A 940 -24.35 2.37 -33.39
N PRO A 941 -23.04 2.30 -33.20
CA PRO A 941 -22.24 3.47 -32.86
C PRO A 941 -22.25 4.48 -34.01
N ARG A 942 -22.46 5.75 -33.69
CA ARG A 942 -22.53 6.85 -34.68
C ARG A 942 -21.19 7.13 -35.38
N ILE A 943 -20.09 6.75 -34.82
CA ILE A 943 -18.72 6.97 -35.30
C ILE A 943 -17.95 5.65 -35.26
N ALA A 944 -17.34 5.25 -36.35
CA ALA A 944 -16.49 4.06 -36.37
C ALA A 944 -15.19 4.27 -35.62
N LEU A 945 -14.69 3.23 -34.94
CA LEU A 945 -13.44 3.28 -34.15
C LEU A 945 -12.24 3.80 -34.96
N LYS A 946 -12.14 3.49 -36.25
CA LYS A 946 -11.09 3.96 -37.15
C LYS A 946 -10.92 5.48 -37.17
N HIS A 947 -11.98 6.25 -36.93
CA HIS A 947 -11.91 7.69 -36.84
C HIS A 947 -11.34 8.14 -35.48
N LEU A 948 -11.57 7.37 -34.40
CA LEU A 948 -11.05 7.66 -33.08
C LEU A 948 -9.55 7.34 -32.96
N TYR A 949 -9.02 6.44 -33.80
CA TYR A 949 -7.59 6.11 -33.84
C TYR A 949 -6.74 7.24 -34.38
N LYS A 950 -7.30 8.09 -35.27
CA LYS A 950 -6.58 9.22 -35.86
C LYS A 950 -6.00 10.17 -34.80
N PRO A 951 -4.90 10.87 -35.08
CA PRO A 951 -4.34 11.91 -34.22
C PRO A 951 -5.34 13.01 -33.90
N LEU A 952 -5.14 13.70 -32.77
CA LEU A 952 -5.98 14.84 -32.36
C LEU A 952 -6.00 15.96 -33.44
N ASN A 953 -4.86 16.18 -34.12
CA ASN A 953 -4.76 17.19 -35.19
C ASN A 953 -5.58 16.81 -36.43
N ASP A 954 -5.92 15.55 -36.63
CA ASP A 954 -6.70 15.03 -37.74
C ASP A 954 -8.15 14.73 -37.33
N SER A 955 -8.65 15.45 -36.33
CA SER A 955 -10.01 15.31 -35.78
C SER A 955 -10.30 13.92 -35.18
N GLY A 956 -9.25 13.15 -34.81
CA GLY A 956 -9.34 11.90 -34.08
C GLY A 956 -9.21 12.10 -32.59
N LEU A 957 -9.10 10.99 -31.83
CA LEU A 957 -8.86 10.97 -30.39
C LEU A 957 -7.50 10.40 -30.01
N ASN A 958 -6.70 9.93 -30.97
CA ASN A 958 -5.50 9.14 -30.69
C ASN A 958 -5.80 7.96 -29.74
N LEU A 959 -6.94 7.27 -30.02
CA LEU A 959 -7.34 6.07 -29.29
C LEU A 959 -6.33 4.96 -29.59
N LEU A 960 -6.07 4.08 -28.63
CA LEU A 960 -5.17 2.93 -28.80
C LEU A 960 -5.73 1.98 -29.86
N ASP A 961 -5.02 1.88 -30.98
CA ASP A 961 -5.21 0.87 -32.01
C ASP A 961 -4.32 -0.34 -31.68
N ILE A 962 -4.94 -1.44 -31.31
CA ILE A 962 -4.26 -2.66 -30.89
C ILE A 962 -3.48 -3.29 -32.04
N GLN A 963 -4.06 -3.34 -33.25
CA GLN A 963 -3.42 -3.92 -34.42
C GLN A 963 -2.14 -3.15 -34.75
N THR A 964 -2.24 -1.84 -34.97
CA THR A 964 -1.09 -0.98 -35.30
C THR A 964 0.01 -1.06 -34.22
N ARG A 965 -0.40 -1.14 -32.94
CA ARG A 965 0.58 -1.34 -31.84
C ARG A 965 1.28 -2.69 -31.92
N ASN A 966 0.57 -3.78 -32.22
CA ASN A 966 1.13 -5.11 -32.35
C ASN A 966 2.12 -5.16 -33.52
N GLU A 967 1.73 -4.63 -34.70
CA GLU A 967 2.61 -4.49 -35.85
C GLU A 967 3.87 -3.66 -35.53
N ALA A 968 3.74 -2.57 -34.77
CA ALA A 968 4.89 -1.80 -34.33
C ALA A 968 5.82 -2.59 -33.37
N ILE A 969 5.29 -3.49 -32.54
CA ILE A 969 6.10 -4.39 -31.71
C ILE A 969 6.87 -5.38 -32.60
N ASP A 970 6.22 -5.95 -33.61
CA ASP A 970 6.86 -6.89 -34.56
C ASP A 970 7.95 -6.20 -35.39
N LEU A 971 7.72 -4.97 -35.83
CA LEU A 971 8.74 -4.15 -36.48
C LEU A 971 9.96 -3.87 -35.59
N VAL A 972 9.74 -3.66 -34.28
CA VAL A 972 10.86 -3.52 -33.31
C VAL A 972 11.63 -4.82 -33.21
N TRP A 973 10.98 -5.99 -33.17
CA TRP A 973 11.64 -7.28 -33.18
C TRP A 973 12.41 -7.52 -34.50
N LEU A 974 11.83 -7.17 -35.64
CA LEU A 974 12.48 -7.26 -36.94
C LEU A 974 13.72 -6.36 -37.00
N ARG A 975 13.64 -5.11 -36.53
CA ARG A 975 14.77 -4.19 -36.42
C ARG A 975 15.90 -4.80 -35.57
N ASP A 976 15.56 -5.35 -34.42
CA ASP A 976 16.52 -5.94 -33.48
C ASP A 976 17.14 -7.25 -34.06
N TYR A 977 16.39 -8.01 -34.84
CA TYR A 977 16.86 -9.16 -35.60
C TYR A 977 17.87 -8.77 -36.72
N LEU A 978 17.56 -7.72 -37.46
CA LEU A 978 18.41 -7.19 -38.56
C LEU A 978 19.63 -6.39 -38.07
N ASN A 979 19.80 -6.25 -36.75
CA ASN A 979 21.00 -5.62 -36.19
C ASN A 979 22.21 -6.55 -36.30
N LEU A 980 23.06 -6.37 -37.33
CA LEU A 980 24.25 -7.18 -37.60
C LEU A 980 25.54 -6.68 -36.91
N THR A 981 25.40 -5.75 -35.93
CA THR A 981 26.55 -5.25 -35.17
C THR A 981 27.07 -6.33 -34.18
N PRO A 982 28.27 -6.15 -33.60
CA PRO A 982 28.81 -7.06 -32.58
C PRO A 982 27.89 -7.23 -31.35
N SER A 983 26.96 -6.30 -31.13
CA SER A 983 25.96 -6.35 -30.04
C SER A 983 24.69 -7.15 -30.39
N ARG A 984 24.72 -7.91 -31.51
CA ARG A 984 23.59 -8.74 -31.95
C ARG A 984 23.22 -9.76 -30.89
N GLN A 985 21.94 -9.83 -30.59
CA GLN A 985 21.43 -10.69 -29.50
C GLN A 985 21.50 -12.19 -29.88
N MET A 986 21.74 -13.07 -28.91
CA MET A 986 21.86 -14.51 -29.10
C MET A 986 20.60 -15.11 -29.76
N TRP A 987 19.38 -14.71 -29.34
CA TRP A 987 18.14 -15.19 -29.95
C TRP A 987 18.08 -14.92 -31.47
N ALA A 988 18.64 -13.81 -31.95
CA ALA A 988 18.63 -13.46 -33.37
C ALA A 988 19.60 -14.37 -34.17
N LYS A 989 20.76 -14.75 -33.59
CA LYS A 989 21.69 -15.70 -34.19
C LYS A 989 21.08 -17.11 -34.29
N VAL A 990 20.37 -17.56 -33.26
CA VAL A 990 19.66 -18.85 -33.28
C VAL A 990 18.52 -18.85 -34.31
N THR A 991 17.82 -17.70 -34.44
CA THR A 991 16.75 -17.54 -35.44
C THR A 991 17.27 -17.68 -36.87
N ASP A 992 18.51 -17.26 -37.20
CA ASP A 992 19.13 -17.50 -38.53
C ASP A 992 19.17 -18.99 -38.90
N ILE A 993 19.51 -19.82 -37.90
CA ILE A 993 19.62 -21.27 -38.11
C ILE A 993 18.23 -21.86 -38.37
N LEU A 994 17.23 -21.44 -37.60
CA LEU A 994 15.85 -21.88 -37.82
C LEU A 994 15.30 -21.44 -39.18
N ILE A 995 15.61 -20.24 -39.64
CA ILE A 995 15.22 -19.75 -40.97
C ILE A 995 15.93 -20.57 -42.06
N ASN A 996 17.24 -20.80 -41.91
CA ASN A 996 18.00 -21.58 -42.86
C ASN A 996 17.48 -23.03 -42.95
N ALA A 997 17.10 -23.64 -41.84
CA ALA A 997 16.53 -24.97 -41.79
C ALA A 997 15.15 -25.06 -42.45
N ALA A 998 14.37 -23.99 -42.38
CA ALA A 998 13.03 -23.87 -42.98
C ALA A 998 13.05 -23.39 -44.43
N ALA A 999 14.21 -22.90 -44.92
CA ALA A 999 14.34 -22.39 -46.29
C ALA A 999 14.33 -23.55 -47.32
N PRO A 1000 13.67 -23.38 -48.48
CA PRO A 1000 13.74 -24.38 -49.53
C PRO A 1000 15.19 -24.59 -49.99
N PRO A 1001 15.59 -25.84 -50.38
CA PRO A 1001 16.92 -26.10 -50.90
C PRO A 1001 17.23 -25.21 -52.12
N GLY A 1002 18.30 -24.41 -52.05
CA GLY A 1002 18.76 -23.54 -53.14
C GLY A 1002 18.30 -22.08 -53.08
N THR A 1003 17.70 -21.65 -51.97
CA THR A 1003 17.33 -20.24 -51.75
C THR A 1003 18.42 -19.48 -50.99
#